data_0878795a423269ac73f69550960da90e
#
_entry.id   0878795a423269ac73f69550960da90e
#
_cell.length_a   1.000
_cell.length_b   1.000
_cell.length_c   1.000
_cell.angle_alpha   90.00
_cell.angle_beta   90.00
_cell.angle_gamma   90.00
#
_symmetry.space_group_name_H-M   'P 1'
#
loop_
_entity.id
_entity.type
_entity.pdbx_description
1 polymer ?
#
loop_
_entity_poly.entity_id
_entity_poly.type
_entity_poly.pdbx_seq_one_letter_code
_entity_poly.pdbx_strand_id
1 'polypeptide(L)'
;MAKFSNASGSLYLNVYIEPGTQNIAANTTVVNWRITVSRTGAYLTYNEQGDSTLSLDLNGDRVHTSNPRWRTSGEEFLMASGSTTVGHNADGTKSFPFSATFNPNNGLHGVITVSGNIGLATIPRSSSVSVGIGTIGSALTININRQSSSFKHTVRYHWGNKQGTIASNVDTSTTWTIPIDFANDIPNTTSGTGTIFVDTYSGSTKTGTQQVTFTANVPASMKPTFSGVTLTDTNTVVRSLLTGNNFLQIISDIQVSFNGASGSYGSSITGYRAEIVNRNQVTTSNGGRLGMMNFNGSATIRASVVDSRGRWSDTRDVTINVIEYFAPILSLTAQRTRQTPNIIQIVRNAKIAPITLSGSQKNIMTLSFKVAPLGSTSYTADNGSASGSWTTQHTLSNSAANMAGNYPANKSFTIIGTLSDKFTSVEFSATVATESVVMSYDKDGRVGVGKIVENGPPGSVDIAGEYYAKGKQIQQHQLTSNAGRSPYNAPGTLDLNTKTINEFFACNEPVNGPVVGSDRSEFYVAVYSESDNYLSQNAIQKNTGRMFTRTRHGGTWTPWVEYATTNHPMLQEKPLKTLTMGFPYGLNATLTRKDNLVTITLNRRITNIDVFEYSQMVEIIPSGYRPTVETHMLMAPNVGGFTKSPSVLHFSSDGKIRLTNGSGGAHVYTGTITYITNDPYPA
;
A
#
# COMPACT_ATOMS: atom_id res chain seq x y z
N MET A 1 -29.84 -0.17 -63.51
CA MET A 1 -29.38 -1.33 -64.32
C MET A 1 -28.02 -0.96 -64.97
N ALA A 2 -26.98 -1.72 -64.67
CA ALA A 2 -25.65 -1.52 -65.31
C ALA A 2 -25.71 -2.08 -66.74
N LYS A 3 -25.30 -1.30 -67.70
CA LYS A 3 -25.21 -1.67 -69.12
C LYS A 3 -23.75 -1.95 -69.49
N PHE A 4 -23.54 -3.11 -70.07
CA PHE A 4 -22.27 -3.53 -70.65
C PHE A 4 -22.46 -3.84 -72.12
N SER A 5 -21.56 -3.45 -72.94
CA SER A 5 -21.74 -3.61 -74.39
C SER A 5 -20.41 -3.97 -75.06
N ASN A 6 -20.48 -4.81 -76.06
CA ASN A 6 -19.37 -5.08 -76.99
C ASN A 6 -19.96 -5.27 -78.39
N ALA A 7 -19.16 -5.17 -79.40
CA ALA A 7 -19.64 -5.16 -80.77
C ALA A 7 -18.80 -6.05 -81.70
N SER A 8 -19.43 -6.53 -82.77
CA SER A 8 -18.79 -7.01 -83.98
C SER A 8 -19.21 -6.15 -85.14
N GLY A 9 -18.38 -5.26 -85.61
CA GLY A 9 -18.73 -4.24 -86.58
C GLY A 9 -19.79 -3.26 -86.05
N SER A 10 -20.91 -3.17 -86.77
CA SER A 10 -22.03 -2.31 -86.35
C SER A 10 -23.01 -2.94 -85.37
N LEU A 11 -22.91 -4.23 -85.12
CA LEU A 11 -23.82 -4.97 -84.23
C LEU A 11 -23.29 -5.00 -82.78
N TYR A 12 -24.11 -4.55 -81.86
CA TYR A 12 -23.80 -4.51 -80.42
C TYR A 12 -24.60 -5.55 -79.66
N LEU A 13 -23.95 -6.29 -78.84
CA LEU A 13 -24.56 -7.05 -77.73
C LEU A 13 -24.56 -6.18 -76.51
N ASN A 14 -25.74 -5.96 -75.91
CA ASN A 14 -25.90 -5.24 -74.67
C ASN A 14 -26.39 -6.18 -73.59
N VAL A 15 -25.72 -6.16 -72.47
CA VAL A 15 -26.06 -6.91 -71.29
C VAL A 15 -26.37 -5.94 -70.18
N TYR A 16 -27.54 -6.06 -69.63
CA TYR A 16 -28.03 -5.27 -68.52
C TYR A 16 -28.13 -6.17 -67.31
N ILE A 17 -27.49 -5.74 -66.23
CA ILE A 17 -27.53 -6.48 -64.96
C ILE A 17 -28.02 -5.50 -63.89
N GLU A 18 -28.99 -5.92 -63.11
CA GLU A 18 -29.57 -5.13 -62.03
C GLU A 18 -29.73 -5.98 -60.79
N PRO A 19 -29.06 -5.62 -59.72
CA PRO A 19 -29.31 -6.21 -58.42
C PRO A 19 -30.77 -5.92 -58.00
N GLY A 20 -31.49 -6.95 -57.63
CA GLY A 20 -32.88 -6.89 -57.15
C GLY A 20 -32.93 -7.03 -55.62
N THR A 21 -33.95 -7.72 -55.17
CA THR A 21 -34.21 -7.90 -53.72
C THR A 21 -33.14 -8.79 -53.03
N GLN A 22 -32.75 -8.37 -51.88
CA GLN A 22 -31.88 -9.15 -51.00
C GLN A 22 -32.71 -10.02 -50.06
N ASN A 23 -32.27 -11.26 -49.84
CA ASN A 23 -32.72 -12.11 -48.78
C ASN A 23 -31.65 -12.23 -47.72
N ILE A 24 -31.80 -11.47 -46.65
CA ILE A 24 -30.81 -11.39 -45.57
C ILE A 24 -30.61 -12.76 -44.88
N ALA A 25 -31.72 -13.49 -44.65
CA ALA A 25 -31.65 -14.82 -44.00
C ALA A 25 -30.90 -15.83 -44.85
N ALA A 26 -31.23 -15.91 -46.14
CA ALA A 26 -30.58 -16.83 -47.08
C ALA A 26 -29.20 -16.36 -47.55
N ASN A 27 -28.83 -15.13 -47.27
CA ASN A 27 -27.59 -14.50 -47.74
C ASN A 27 -27.50 -14.47 -49.27
N THR A 28 -28.57 -14.08 -49.93
CA THR A 28 -28.67 -14.10 -51.38
C THR A 28 -29.26 -12.80 -51.93
N THR A 29 -28.93 -12.49 -53.14
CA THR A 29 -29.53 -11.38 -53.91
C THR A 29 -30.08 -11.91 -55.20
N VAL A 30 -31.30 -11.54 -55.53
CA VAL A 30 -31.85 -11.76 -56.85
C VAL A 30 -31.17 -10.79 -57.82
N VAL A 31 -30.65 -11.30 -58.91
CA VAL A 31 -30.04 -10.50 -59.97
C VAL A 31 -30.87 -10.62 -61.20
N ASN A 32 -31.45 -9.51 -61.61
CA ASN A 32 -32.19 -9.44 -62.87
C ASN A 32 -31.23 -9.14 -64.01
N TRP A 33 -31.43 -9.77 -65.11
CA TRP A 33 -30.62 -9.56 -66.28
C TRP A 33 -31.48 -9.44 -67.53
N ARG A 34 -30.98 -8.69 -68.50
CA ARG A 34 -31.62 -8.52 -69.81
C ARG A 34 -30.53 -8.42 -70.86
N ILE A 35 -30.71 -9.12 -71.96
CA ILE A 35 -29.80 -9.11 -73.06
C ILE A 35 -30.53 -8.58 -74.30
N THR A 36 -29.98 -7.60 -74.92
CA THR A 36 -30.50 -7.00 -76.13
C THR A 36 -29.40 -6.95 -77.19
N VAL A 37 -29.83 -6.90 -78.46
CA VAL A 37 -28.97 -6.50 -79.56
C VAL A 37 -29.42 -5.15 -80.09
N SER A 38 -28.44 -4.33 -80.54
CA SER A 38 -28.70 -3.07 -81.23
C SER A 38 -27.67 -2.87 -82.32
N ARG A 39 -27.87 -1.86 -83.18
CA ARG A 39 -26.95 -1.56 -84.23
C ARG A 39 -26.76 -0.07 -84.40
N THR A 40 -25.52 0.32 -84.81
CA THR A 40 -25.30 1.68 -85.32
C THR A 40 -25.71 1.79 -86.76
N GLY A 41 -26.57 2.79 -87.07
CA GLY A 41 -27.12 3.03 -88.42
C GLY A 41 -28.47 2.30 -88.68
N ALA A 42 -29.21 2.82 -89.68
CA ALA A 42 -30.60 2.46 -89.91
C ALA A 42 -30.82 1.21 -90.76
N TYR A 43 -29.77 0.44 -91.07
CA TYR A 43 -29.90 -0.77 -91.83
C TYR A 43 -30.44 -1.95 -90.98
N LEU A 44 -31.46 -2.65 -91.50
CA LEU A 44 -31.94 -3.87 -90.84
C LEU A 44 -30.84 -4.96 -90.85
N THR A 45 -30.59 -5.53 -89.70
CA THR A 45 -29.73 -6.70 -89.56
C THR A 45 -30.48 -7.74 -88.76
N TYR A 46 -30.45 -8.99 -89.19
CA TYR A 46 -31.31 -10.01 -88.55
C TYR A 46 -30.71 -11.42 -88.78
N ASN A 47 -31.22 -12.36 -88.02
CA ASN A 47 -31.22 -13.80 -88.27
C ASN A 47 -32.56 -14.38 -87.77
N GLU A 48 -33.42 -14.81 -88.68
CA GLU A 48 -34.72 -15.38 -88.36
C GLU A 48 -34.76 -16.90 -88.53
N GLN A 49 -33.62 -17.54 -88.78
CA GLN A 49 -33.47 -19.00 -88.90
C GLN A 49 -33.58 -19.71 -87.54
N GLY A 50 -33.23 -19.05 -86.47
CA GLY A 50 -33.19 -19.61 -85.10
C GLY A 50 -31.97 -20.51 -84.86
N ASP A 51 -30.94 -20.29 -85.64
CA ASP A 51 -29.64 -20.99 -85.54
C ASP A 51 -28.53 -20.11 -84.96
N SER A 52 -28.85 -18.89 -84.56
CA SER A 52 -27.94 -18.08 -83.68
C SER A 52 -27.84 -18.71 -82.27
N THR A 53 -26.76 -18.44 -81.57
CA THR A 53 -26.64 -18.92 -80.22
C THR A 53 -26.41 -17.76 -79.28
N LEU A 54 -27.15 -17.78 -78.19
CA LEU A 54 -26.99 -16.84 -77.12
C LEU A 54 -26.76 -17.59 -75.78
N SER A 55 -25.78 -17.20 -75.04
CA SER A 55 -25.59 -17.73 -73.70
C SER A 55 -25.20 -16.63 -72.70
N LEU A 56 -25.56 -16.83 -71.46
CA LEU A 56 -25.18 -15.98 -70.35
C LEU A 56 -24.70 -16.82 -69.16
N ASP A 57 -23.49 -16.53 -68.75
CA ASP A 57 -22.95 -17.07 -67.52
C ASP A 57 -22.91 -15.94 -66.45
N LEU A 58 -23.44 -16.24 -65.29
CA LEU A 58 -23.41 -15.36 -64.12
C LEU A 58 -22.87 -16.14 -62.91
N ASN A 59 -21.87 -15.56 -62.24
CA ASN A 59 -21.28 -16.16 -61.06
C ASN A 59 -20.69 -17.59 -61.30
N GLY A 60 -20.29 -17.88 -62.51
CA GLY A 60 -19.74 -19.18 -62.91
C GLY A 60 -20.76 -20.17 -63.43
N ASP A 61 -22.07 -19.89 -63.27
CA ASP A 61 -23.15 -20.78 -63.75
C ASP A 61 -23.73 -20.30 -65.02
N ARG A 62 -24.09 -21.26 -65.91
CA ARG A 62 -24.84 -20.99 -67.12
C ARG A 62 -26.28 -20.73 -66.77
N VAL A 63 -26.72 -19.45 -66.81
CA VAL A 63 -28.09 -19.04 -66.43
C VAL A 63 -29.04 -18.91 -67.62
N HIS A 64 -28.51 -18.82 -68.79
CA HIS A 64 -29.30 -18.77 -69.98
C HIS A 64 -28.56 -19.39 -71.19
N THR A 65 -29.32 -20.12 -71.99
CA THR A 65 -28.95 -20.59 -73.36
C THR A 65 -30.19 -20.57 -74.22
N SER A 66 -30.04 -20.00 -75.41
CA SER A 66 -31.11 -19.99 -76.40
C SER A 66 -30.55 -19.87 -77.80
N ASN A 67 -31.45 -20.14 -78.77
CA ASN A 67 -31.21 -19.93 -80.16
C ASN A 67 -32.18 -18.86 -80.66
N PRO A 68 -31.98 -17.58 -80.37
CA PRO A 68 -32.90 -16.53 -80.62
C PRO A 68 -33.04 -16.22 -82.11
N ARG A 69 -34.28 -15.96 -82.58
CA ARG A 69 -34.50 -15.20 -83.81
C ARG A 69 -34.43 -13.73 -83.44
N TRP A 70 -33.70 -12.97 -84.18
CA TRP A 70 -33.42 -11.58 -83.78
C TRP A 70 -33.36 -10.64 -85.00
N ARG A 71 -33.71 -9.38 -84.77
CA ARG A 71 -33.60 -8.31 -85.76
C ARG A 71 -33.36 -6.97 -85.08
N THR A 72 -32.59 -6.11 -85.67
CA THR A 72 -32.43 -4.72 -85.21
C THR A 72 -32.11 -3.77 -86.37
N SER A 73 -32.66 -2.56 -86.29
CA SER A 73 -32.40 -1.47 -87.26
C SER A 73 -31.94 -0.19 -86.57
N GLY A 74 -31.25 -0.31 -85.45
CA GLY A 74 -30.78 0.79 -84.62
C GLY A 74 -31.37 0.75 -83.19
N GLU A 75 -32.59 0.29 -83.01
CA GLU A 75 -33.22 0.12 -81.72
C GLU A 75 -32.73 -1.19 -81.02
N GLU A 76 -32.87 -1.21 -79.71
CA GLU A 76 -32.59 -2.43 -78.96
C GLU A 76 -33.69 -3.49 -79.18
N PHE A 77 -33.28 -4.64 -79.62
CA PHE A 77 -34.18 -5.84 -79.69
C PHE A 77 -33.85 -6.74 -78.49
N LEU A 78 -34.93 -7.07 -77.75
CA LEU A 78 -34.81 -7.93 -76.56
C LEU A 78 -34.58 -9.38 -77.04
N MET A 79 -33.46 -9.92 -76.61
CA MET A 79 -33.04 -11.30 -76.91
C MET A 79 -33.45 -12.28 -75.82
N ALA A 80 -33.26 -11.88 -74.62
CA ALA A 80 -33.59 -12.67 -73.47
C ALA A 80 -33.56 -11.77 -72.16
N SER A 81 -34.39 -12.18 -71.23
CA SER A 81 -34.38 -11.60 -69.88
C SER A 81 -34.69 -12.68 -68.83
N GLY A 82 -34.29 -12.47 -67.66
CA GLY A 82 -34.54 -13.37 -66.51
C GLY A 82 -34.00 -12.87 -65.24
N SER A 83 -34.03 -13.73 -64.29
CA SER A 83 -33.38 -13.48 -62.95
C SER A 83 -32.70 -14.75 -62.49
N THR A 84 -31.68 -14.56 -61.67
CA THR A 84 -30.99 -15.63 -60.96
C THR A 84 -30.75 -15.20 -59.55
N THR A 85 -30.60 -16.14 -58.63
CA THR A 85 -30.25 -15.87 -57.23
C THR A 85 -28.77 -16.13 -57.03
N VAL A 86 -28.07 -15.11 -56.58
CA VAL A 86 -26.63 -15.17 -56.30
C VAL A 86 -26.39 -15.19 -54.82
N GLY A 87 -25.68 -16.20 -54.32
CA GLY A 87 -25.23 -16.31 -52.95
C GLY A 87 -24.04 -15.36 -52.66
N HIS A 88 -24.10 -14.71 -51.51
CA HIS A 88 -23.00 -13.89 -51.01
C HIS A 88 -21.97 -14.71 -50.22
N ASN A 89 -20.79 -14.15 -50.04
CA ASN A 89 -19.76 -14.67 -49.14
C ASN A 89 -20.29 -14.69 -47.70
N ALA A 90 -19.61 -15.39 -46.81
CA ALA A 90 -20.00 -15.49 -45.39
C ALA A 90 -20.06 -14.13 -44.70
N ASP A 91 -19.28 -13.15 -45.09
CA ASP A 91 -19.27 -11.78 -44.59
C ASP A 91 -20.36 -10.88 -45.21
N GLY A 92 -21.14 -11.42 -46.12
CA GLY A 92 -22.21 -10.71 -46.82
C GLY A 92 -21.76 -9.93 -48.04
N THR A 93 -20.51 -9.90 -48.38
CA THR A 93 -19.97 -9.28 -49.58
C THR A 93 -20.16 -10.19 -50.80
N LYS A 94 -20.26 -9.63 -51.97
CA LYS A 94 -20.24 -10.40 -53.23
C LYS A 94 -19.81 -9.52 -54.35
N SER A 95 -18.89 -10.06 -55.13
CA SER A 95 -18.61 -9.64 -56.49
C SER A 95 -18.51 -10.90 -57.35
N PHE A 96 -19.01 -10.87 -58.54
CA PHE A 96 -19.00 -12.03 -59.39
C PHE A 96 -18.80 -11.62 -60.84
N PRO A 97 -18.15 -12.49 -61.67
CA PRO A 97 -18.01 -12.29 -63.09
C PRO A 97 -19.32 -12.67 -63.83
N PHE A 98 -19.51 -12.04 -64.93
CA PHE A 98 -20.47 -12.46 -65.92
C PHE A 98 -19.81 -12.51 -67.31
N SER A 99 -20.40 -13.35 -68.18
CA SER A 99 -20.00 -13.43 -69.58
C SER A 99 -21.21 -13.80 -70.41
N ALA A 100 -21.57 -12.95 -71.36
CA ALA A 100 -22.61 -13.24 -72.35
C ALA A 100 -21.93 -13.41 -73.71
N THR A 101 -22.23 -14.49 -74.36
CA THR A 101 -21.68 -14.78 -75.72
C THR A 101 -22.84 -14.96 -76.67
N PHE A 102 -22.77 -14.22 -77.76
CA PHE A 102 -23.73 -14.26 -78.81
C PHE A 102 -23.02 -14.52 -80.14
N ASN A 103 -23.48 -15.59 -80.78
CA ASN A 103 -23.12 -15.85 -82.17
C ASN A 103 -24.30 -15.47 -83.05
N PRO A 104 -24.26 -14.37 -83.82
CA PRO A 104 -25.32 -13.89 -84.67
C PRO A 104 -25.68 -14.85 -85.78
N ASN A 105 -24.75 -15.63 -86.25
CA ASN A 105 -24.81 -16.58 -87.36
C ASN A 105 -25.48 -15.98 -88.58
N ASN A 106 -25.17 -14.76 -89.00
CA ASN A 106 -25.77 -14.03 -90.11
C ASN A 106 -24.79 -13.76 -91.26
N GLY A 107 -23.54 -14.36 -91.22
CA GLY A 107 -22.51 -14.21 -92.21
C GLY A 107 -21.82 -12.84 -92.29
N LEU A 108 -22.30 -11.85 -91.51
CA LEU A 108 -21.81 -10.47 -91.53
C LEU A 108 -21.00 -10.09 -90.21
N HIS A 109 -21.38 -10.68 -89.13
CA HIS A 109 -20.87 -10.36 -87.81
C HIS A 109 -20.31 -11.61 -87.11
N GLY A 110 -19.17 -11.47 -86.47
CA GLY A 110 -18.56 -12.54 -85.66
C GLY A 110 -19.24 -12.67 -84.31
N VAL A 111 -18.74 -13.66 -83.57
CA VAL A 111 -19.17 -13.87 -82.16
C VAL A 111 -18.85 -12.65 -81.30
N ILE A 112 -19.79 -12.20 -80.54
CA ILE A 112 -19.67 -11.06 -79.59
C ILE A 112 -19.72 -11.61 -78.21
N THR A 113 -18.71 -11.29 -77.42
CA THR A 113 -18.69 -11.61 -76.00
C THR A 113 -18.65 -10.31 -75.19
N VAL A 114 -19.55 -10.19 -74.22
CA VAL A 114 -19.60 -9.11 -73.24
C VAL A 114 -19.32 -9.73 -71.89
N SER A 115 -18.29 -9.30 -71.23
CA SER A 115 -17.92 -9.79 -69.92
C SER A 115 -17.60 -8.65 -68.94
N GLY A 116 -17.68 -8.90 -67.67
CA GLY A 116 -17.35 -7.95 -66.61
C GLY A 116 -17.55 -8.54 -65.24
N ASN A 117 -17.45 -7.68 -64.27
CA ASN A 117 -17.69 -8.03 -62.87
C ASN A 117 -18.81 -7.12 -62.31
N ILE A 118 -19.66 -7.66 -61.47
CA ILE A 118 -20.73 -6.98 -60.78
C ILE A 118 -20.48 -7.09 -59.25
N GLY A 119 -20.43 -5.93 -58.59
CA GLY A 119 -20.44 -5.86 -57.14
C GLY A 119 -21.91 -5.75 -56.65
N LEU A 120 -22.27 -6.56 -55.75
CA LEU A 120 -23.55 -6.44 -55.04
C LEU A 120 -23.41 -5.65 -53.75
N ALA A 121 -24.46 -4.96 -53.35
CA ALA A 121 -24.51 -4.32 -52.03
C ALA A 121 -24.39 -5.39 -50.95
N THR A 122 -23.55 -5.11 -50.00
CA THR A 122 -23.28 -6.03 -48.86
C THR A 122 -24.56 -6.34 -48.11
N ILE A 123 -24.83 -7.61 -47.87
CA ILE A 123 -25.93 -8.05 -47.02
C ILE A 123 -25.48 -7.99 -45.58
N PRO A 124 -26.12 -7.24 -44.69
CA PRO A 124 -25.77 -7.23 -43.31
C PRO A 124 -25.83 -8.64 -42.68
N ARG A 125 -24.78 -9.04 -41.94
CA ARG A 125 -24.69 -10.40 -41.33
C ARG A 125 -24.77 -10.37 -39.80
N SER A 126 -24.19 -9.37 -39.20
CA SER A 126 -24.20 -9.21 -37.76
C SER A 126 -24.30 -7.73 -37.37
N SER A 127 -24.93 -7.48 -36.26
CA SER A 127 -25.02 -6.14 -35.65
C SER A 127 -23.90 -5.92 -34.71
N SER A 128 -23.30 -4.73 -34.69
CA SER A 128 -22.25 -4.41 -33.72
C SER A 128 -22.83 -4.21 -32.33
N VAL A 129 -22.01 -4.49 -31.32
CA VAL A 129 -22.40 -4.42 -29.93
C VAL A 129 -21.42 -3.52 -29.15
N SER A 130 -21.97 -2.75 -28.23
CA SER A 130 -21.18 -1.95 -27.28
C SER A 130 -21.74 -2.09 -25.88
N VAL A 131 -20.85 -2.03 -24.91
CA VAL A 131 -21.17 -2.16 -23.51
C VAL A 131 -20.22 -1.30 -22.69
N GLY A 132 -20.70 -0.69 -21.63
CA GLY A 132 -19.89 0.08 -20.69
C GLY A 132 -19.24 -0.81 -19.61
N ILE A 133 -18.64 -0.15 -18.64
CA ILE A 133 -18.17 -0.82 -17.43
C ILE A 133 -19.38 -1.04 -16.51
N GLY A 134 -19.55 -2.29 -16.06
CA GLY A 134 -20.59 -2.67 -15.13
C GLY A 134 -20.13 -2.78 -13.69
N THR A 135 -21.10 -2.91 -12.80
CA THR A 135 -20.87 -3.30 -11.41
C THR A 135 -21.61 -4.60 -11.12
N ILE A 136 -20.95 -5.57 -10.56
CA ILE A 136 -21.54 -6.86 -10.17
C ILE A 136 -22.74 -6.60 -9.25
N GLY A 137 -23.87 -7.27 -9.53
CA GLY A 137 -25.12 -7.06 -8.82
C GLY A 137 -25.95 -5.87 -9.31
N SER A 138 -25.44 -5.09 -10.27
CA SER A 138 -26.13 -3.92 -10.83
C SER A 138 -26.48 -4.11 -12.30
N ALA A 139 -27.39 -3.30 -12.77
CA ALA A 139 -27.83 -3.31 -14.15
C ALA A 139 -26.74 -2.74 -15.09
N LEU A 140 -26.52 -3.45 -16.19
CA LEU A 140 -25.63 -3.06 -17.28
C LEU A 140 -26.43 -3.00 -18.57
N THR A 141 -26.39 -1.90 -19.29
CA THR A 141 -27.04 -1.77 -20.58
C THR A 141 -26.10 -2.23 -21.68
N ILE A 142 -26.61 -3.10 -22.54
CA ILE A 142 -25.94 -3.62 -23.72
C ILE A 142 -26.63 -2.99 -24.92
N ASN A 143 -25.88 -2.21 -25.69
CA ASN A 143 -26.42 -1.54 -26.88
C ASN A 143 -26.00 -2.29 -28.12
N ILE A 144 -26.96 -2.46 -29.02
CA ILE A 144 -26.80 -3.16 -30.28
C ILE A 144 -27.07 -2.16 -31.41
N ASN A 145 -26.06 -1.88 -32.21
CA ASN A 145 -26.23 -1.09 -33.41
C ASN A 145 -26.78 -2.02 -34.54
N ARG A 146 -28.10 -2.06 -34.64
CA ARG A 146 -28.83 -2.97 -35.52
C ARG A 146 -28.59 -2.62 -36.97
N GLN A 147 -28.02 -3.53 -37.73
CA GLN A 147 -27.65 -3.31 -39.14
C GLN A 147 -28.86 -3.47 -40.12
N SER A 148 -29.94 -4.07 -39.68
CA SER A 148 -31.20 -4.19 -40.43
C SER A 148 -32.39 -4.14 -39.48
N SER A 149 -33.47 -3.48 -39.87
CA SER A 149 -34.70 -3.41 -39.07
C SER A 149 -35.37 -4.77 -38.86
N SER A 150 -35.07 -5.76 -39.72
CA SER A 150 -35.53 -7.13 -39.56
C SER A 150 -34.76 -7.97 -38.57
N PHE A 151 -33.61 -7.48 -38.10
CA PHE A 151 -32.79 -8.26 -37.18
C PHE A 151 -33.36 -8.31 -35.78
N LYS A 152 -33.30 -9.50 -35.20
CA LYS A 152 -33.49 -9.75 -33.77
C LYS A 152 -32.24 -10.40 -33.23
N HIS A 153 -32.00 -10.22 -31.94
CA HIS A 153 -30.76 -10.66 -31.35
C HIS A 153 -31.01 -11.55 -30.14
N THR A 154 -30.12 -12.53 -29.98
CA THR A 154 -29.93 -13.24 -28.71
C THR A 154 -28.64 -12.79 -28.11
N VAL A 155 -28.70 -12.24 -26.91
CA VAL A 155 -27.56 -11.73 -26.16
C VAL A 155 -27.16 -12.80 -25.15
N ARG A 156 -25.89 -13.19 -25.16
CA ARG A 156 -25.32 -14.19 -24.25
C ARG A 156 -24.10 -13.61 -23.57
N TYR A 157 -23.74 -14.18 -22.45
CA TYR A 157 -22.52 -13.82 -21.74
C TYR A 157 -21.60 -15.02 -21.54
N HIS A 158 -20.32 -14.73 -21.38
CA HIS A 158 -19.30 -15.66 -20.88
C HIS A 158 -18.46 -14.93 -19.83
N TRP A 159 -18.33 -15.53 -18.64
CA TRP A 159 -17.57 -15.01 -17.52
C TRP A 159 -16.87 -16.17 -16.83
N GLY A 160 -15.53 -16.25 -16.98
CA GLY A 160 -14.79 -17.42 -16.50
C GLY A 160 -15.37 -18.71 -17.10
N ASN A 161 -15.82 -19.60 -16.25
CA ASN A 161 -16.50 -20.85 -16.66
C ASN A 161 -18.02 -20.70 -16.73
N LYS A 162 -18.56 -19.52 -16.42
CA LYS A 162 -20.01 -19.26 -16.45
C LYS A 162 -20.42 -18.70 -17.80
N GLN A 163 -21.52 -19.21 -18.31
CA GLN A 163 -22.11 -18.73 -19.54
C GLN A 163 -23.64 -18.82 -19.48
N GLY A 164 -24.33 -18.01 -20.27
CA GLY A 164 -25.75 -18.02 -20.28
C GLY A 164 -26.34 -17.04 -21.28
N THR A 165 -27.66 -17.14 -21.46
CA THR A 165 -28.45 -16.20 -22.26
C THR A 165 -28.94 -15.08 -21.36
N ILE A 166 -28.67 -13.85 -21.77
CA ILE A 166 -29.15 -12.64 -21.08
C ILE A 166 -30.57 -12.31 -21.53
N ALA A 167 -30.76 -12.27 -22.83
CA ALA A 167 -32.05 -11.94 -23.42
C ALA A 167 -32.13 -12.49 -24.85
N SER A 168 -33.36 -12.78 -25.28
CA SER A 168 -33.67 -13.19 -26.66
C SER A 168 -34.65 -12.19 -27.26
N ASN A 169 -34.73 -12.16 -28.60
CA ASN A 169 -35.59 -11.28 -29.36
C ASN A 169 -35.36 -9.78 -29.12
N VAL A 170 -34.10 -9.40 -28.85
CA VAL A 170 -33.71 -8.02 -28.57
C VAL A 170 -33.59 -7.21 -29.86
N ASP A 171 -34.06 -5.97 -29.84
CA ASP A 171 -33.95 -5.03 -30.98
C ASP A 171 -32.59 -4.29 -30.96
N THR A 172 -32.49 -3.25 -30.14
CA THR A 172 -31.34 -2.33 -30.12
C THR A 172 -30.63 -2.23 -28.78
N SER A 173 -31.27 -2.71 -27.72
CA SER A 173 -30.65 -2.72 -26.39
C SER A 173 -31.35 -3.70 -25.46
N THR A 174 -30.64 -4.14 -24.49
CA THR A 174 -31.19 -4.88 -23.35
C THR A 174 -30.43 -4.49 -22.08
N THR A 175 -31.10 -4.59 -20.95
CA THR A 175 -30.50 -4.39 -19.64
C THR A 175 -30.32 -5.74 -18.99
N TRP A 176 -29.17 -5.96 -18.42
CA TRP A 176 -28.77 -7.18 -17.72
C TRP A 176 -28.23 -6.86 -16.33
N THR A 177 -28.82 -7.44 -15.33
CA THR A 177 -28.24 -7.39 -14.01
C THR A 177 -27.10 -8.41 -13.94
N ILE A 178 -25.86 -7.93 -13.77
CA ILE A 178 -24.69 -8.79 -13.68
C ILE A 178 -24.83 -9.68 -12.43
N PRO A 179 -24.80 -11.00 -12.56
CA PRO A 179 -24.99 -11.91 -11.44
C PRO A 179 -23.99 -11.63 -10.32
N ILE A 180 -24.49 -11.60 -9.09
CA ILE A 180 -23.68 -11.26 -7.92
C ILE A 180 -22.60 -12.31 -7.63
N ASP A 181 -22.87 -13.55 -8.01
CA ASP A 181 -21.96 -14.69 -7.85
C ASP A 181 -20.73 -14.64 -8.77
N PHE A 182 -20.68 -13.70 -9.74
CA PHE A 182 -19.47 -13.45 -10.54
C PHE A 182 -18.30 -12.98 -9.69
N ALA A 183 -18.58 -12.34 -8.57
CA ALA A 183 -17.56 -11.94 -7.61
C ALA A 183 -16.77 -13.13 -7.04
N ASN A 184 -17.38 -14.34 -6.97
CA ASN A 184 -16.69 -15.54 -6.50
C ASN A 184 -15.55 -15.98 -7.42
N ASP A 185 -15.64 -15.66 -8.71
CA ASP A 185 -14.64 -16.06 -9.70
C ASP A 185 -13.42 -15.11 -9.72
N ILE A 186 -13.52 -13.98 -9.03
CA ILE A 186 -12.46 -12.97 -8.91
C ILE A 186 -12.17 -12.62 -7.44
N PRO A 187 -11.78 -13.62 -6.62
CA PRO A 187 -11.64 -13.43 -5.17
C PRO A 187 -10.49 -12.49 -4.77
N ASN A 188 -9.54 -12.24 -5.68
CA ASN A 188 -8.30 -11.50 -5.41
C ASN A 188 -8.21 -10.15 -6.15
N THR A 189 -9.27 -9.76 -6.89
CA THR A 189 -9.29 -8.52 -7.65
C THR A 189 -10.60 -7.77 -7.45
N THR A 190 -10.57 -6.47 -7.68
CA THR A 190 -11.75 -5.61 -7.59
C THR A 190 -12.52 -5.47 -8.89
N SER A 191 -12.01 -6.07 -9.96
CA SER A 191 -12.67 -6.11 -11.27
C SER A 191 -12.26 -7.36 -12.03
N GLY A 192 -13.11 -7.77 -12.93
CA GLY A 192 -12.88 -8.84 -13.88
C GLY A 192 -13.46 -8.52 -15.25
N THR A 193 -13.14 -9.35 -16.22
CA THR A 193 -13.63 -9.20 -17.59
C THR A 193 -14.41 -10.42 -18.04
N GLY A 194 -15.42 -10.19 -18.82
CA GLY A 194 -16.18 -11.21 -19.51
C GLY A 194 -16.46 -10.80 -20.95
N THR A 195 -17.18 -11.64 -21.68
CA THR A 195 -17.54 -11.40 -23.07
C THR A 195 -19.05 -11.44 -23.22
N ILE A 196 -19.57 -10.45 -23.89
CA ILE A 196 -20.95 -10.44 -24.40
C ILE A 196 -20.91 -10.88 -25.85
N PHE A 197 -21.76 -11.84 -26.19
CA PHE A 197 -22.00 -12.30 -27.55
C PHE A 197 -23.36 -11.85 -27.96
N VAL A 198 -23.46 -11.34 -29.18
CA VAL A 198 -24.73 -10.96 -29.82
C VAL A 198 -24.89 -11.81 -31.08
N ASP A 199 -25.76 -12.79 -31.00
CA ASP A 199 -26.16 -13.59 -32.13
C ASP A 199 -27.26 -12.83 -32.86
N THR A 200 -27.06 -12.55 -34.13
CA THR A 200 -27.98 -11.82 -35.00
C THR A 200 -28.83 -12.81 -35.80
N TYR A 201 -30.11 -12.57 -35.83
CA TYR A 201 -31.09 -13.41 -36.55
C TYR A 201 -31.90 -12.57 -37.56
N SER A 202 -32.10 -13.13 -38.73
CA SER A 202 -33.09 -12.67 -39.68
C SER A 202 -34.21 -13.72 -39.73
N GLY A 203 -35.38 -13.42 -39.12
CA GLY A 203 -36.37 -14.44 -38.80
C GLY A 203 -35.79 -15.49 -37.82
N SER A 204 -35.89 -16.77 -38.23
CA SER A 204 -35.31 -17.89 -37.46
C SER A 204 -33.86 -18.20 -37.82
N THR A 205 -33.30 -17.58 -38.86
CA THR A 205 -31.95 -17.88 -39.34
C THR A 205 -30.92 -17.02 -38.64
N LYS A 206 -29.95 -17.67 -38.02
CA LYS A 206 -28.76 -16.97 -37.46
C LYS A 206 -27.87 -16.49 -38.58
N THR A 207 -27.65 -15.19 -38.69
CA THR A 207 -26.87 -14.57 -39.76
C THR A 207 -25.43 -14.29 -39.35
N GLY A 208 -25.18 -14.10 -38.06
CA GLY A 208 -23.84 -13.87 -37.58
C GLY A 208 -23.78 -13.68 -36.07
N THR A 209 -22.59 -13.54 -35.56
CA THR A 209 -22.31 -13.26 -34.16
C THR A 209 -21.27 -12.15 -34.06
N GLN A 210 -21.48 -11.21 -33.16
CA GLN A 210 -20.47 -10.25 -32.72
C GLN A 210 -20.25 -10.40 -31.24
N GLN A 211 -19.07 -9.98 -30.79
CA GLN A 211 -18.72 -10.03 -29.36
C GLN A 211 -18.03 -8.75 -28.93
N VAL A 212 -18.15 -8.45 -27.66
CA VAL A 212 -17.46 -7.36 -26.99
C VAL A 212 -17.06 -7.78 -25.59
N THR A 213 -15.90 -7.40 -25.19
CA THR A 213 -15.47 -7.57 -23.79
C THR A 213 -16.13 -6.52 -22.91
N PHE A 214 -16.63 -6.92 -21.77
CA PHE A 214 -17.10 -6.01 -20.72
C PHE A 214 -16.25 -6.19 -19.46
N THR A 215 -16.12 -5.13 -18.72
CA THR A 215 -15.48 -5.14 -17.39
C THR A 215 -16.59 -5.01 -16.35
N ALA A 216 -16.54 -5.84 -15.32
CA ALA A 216 -17.41 -5.73 -14.17
C ALA A 216 -16.62 -5.52 -12.88
N ASN A 217 -16.96 -4.45 -12.18
CA ASN A 217 -16.35 -4.11 -10.90
C ASN A 217 -17.09 -4.79 -9.75
N VAL A 218 -16.35 -5.26 -8.78
CA VAL A 218 -16.91 -5.74 -7.51
C VAL A 218 -17.45 -4.53 -6.74
N PRO A 219 -18.72 -4.51 -6.30
CA PRO A 219 -19.27 -3.39 -5.52
C PRO A 219 -18.44 -3.08 -4.28
N ALA A 220 -18.35 -1.80 -3.93
CA ALA A 220 -17.62 -1.38 -2.72
C ALA A 220 -18.24 -1.96 -1.43
N SER A 221 -19.51 -2.31 -1.45
CA SER A 221 -20.22 -2.97 -0.35
C SER A 221 -19.79 -4.42 -0.10
N MET A 222 -19.18 -5.08 -1.10
CA MET A 222 -18.61 -6.43 -0.94
C MET A 222 -17.26 -6.34 -0.25
N LYS A 223 -17.26 -6.12 1.01
CA LYS A 223 -16.09 -6.06 1.89
C LYS A 223 -16.13 -7.17 2.92
N PRO A 224 -14.99 -7.53 3.51
CA PRO A 224 -14.94 -8.57 4.53
C PRO A 224 -15.72 -8.14 5.77
N THR A 225 -16.11 -9.11 6.57
CA THR A 225 -16.80 -8.90 7.83
C THR A 225 -16.09 -9.64 8.95
N PHE A 226 -16.30 -9.20 10.17
CA PHE A 226 -15.93 -9.92 11.38
C PHE A 226 -16.89 -9.53 12.50
N SER A 227 -17.05 -10.41 13.48
CA SER A 227 -18.02 -10.19 14.57
C SER A 227 -17.50 -9.29 15.67
N GLY A 228 -16.19 -9.12 15.79
CA GLY A 228 -15.52 -8.31 16.78
C GLY A 228 -14.17 -8.87 17.18
N VAL A 229 -13.64 -8.40 18.28
CA VAL A 229 -12.38 -8.90 18.85
C VAL A 229 -12.55 -9.36 20.29
N THR A 230 -11.77 -10.38 20.64
CA THR A 230 -11.55 -10.79 22.03
C THR A 230 -10.21 -10.24 22.47
N LEU A 231 -10.22 -9.53 23.60
CA LEU A 231 -9.04 -8.95 24.20
C LEU A 231 -8.59 -9.85 25.35
N THR A 232 -7.33 -10.23 25.36
CA THR A 232 -6.76 -11.08 26.41
C THR A 232 -5.48 -10.44 26.93
N ASP A 233 -5.39 -10.22 28.23
CA ASP A 233 -4.12 -9.83 28.83
C ASP A 233 -3.14 -11.00 28.80
N THR A 234 -1.94 -10.78 28.32
CA THR A 234 -0.90 -11.82 28.33
C THR A 234 -0.28 -12.00 29.71
N ASN A 235 -0.41 -11.00 30.59
CA ASN A 235 -0.04 -11.13 31.98
C ASN A 235 -1.08 -11.96 32.74
N THR A 236 -0.69 -13.16 33.17
CA THR A 236 -1.59 -14.10 33.83
C THR A 236 -2.07 -13.62 35.20
N VAL A 237 -1.27 -12.84 35.91
CA VAL A 237 -1.64 -12.26 37.22
C VAL A 237 -2.71 -11.21 37.01
N VAL A 238 -2.52 -10.26 36.10
CA VAL A 238 -3.54 -9.25 35.77
C VAL A 238 -4.83 -9.91 35.34
N ARG A 239 -4.76 -10.87 34.42
CA ARG A 239 -5.92 -11.61 33.90
C ARG A 239 -6.72 -12.34 35.00
N SER A 240 -6.05 -12.79 36.04
CA SER A 240 -6.72 -13.44 37.18
C SER A 240 -7.40 -12.43 38.13
N LEU A 241 -6.95 -11.18 38.14
CA LEU A 241 -7.40 -10.15 39.05
C LEU A 241 -8.45 -9.21 38.44
N LEU A 242 -8.29 -8.90 37.16
CA LEU A 242 -9.13 -7.95 36.44
C LEU A 242 -10.03 -8.70 35.46
N THR A 243 -11.29 -8.38 35.45
CA THR A 243 -12.30 -8.98 34.55
C THR A 243 -12.78 -7.96 33.51
N GLY A 244 -13.33 -8.48 32.41
CA GLY A 244 -13.78 -7.64 31.31
C GLY A 244 -12.61 -6.95 30.57
N ASN A 245 -12.87 -5.76 30.07
CA ASN A 245 -11.87 -4.99 29.33
C ASN A 245 -11.06 -4.04 30.24
N ASN A 246 -10.76 -4.49 31.47
CA ASN A 246 -9.90 -3.77 32.40
C ASN A 246 -8.48 -4.32 32.33
N PHE A 247 -7.54 -3.42 32.16
CA PHE A 247 -6.12 -3.70 32.02
C PHE A 247 -5.31 -2.85 33.00
N LEU A 248 -4.05 -3.14 33.17
CA LEU A 248 -3.20 -2.46 34.13
C LEU A 248 -2.09 -1.71 33.40
N GLN A 249 -1.90 -0.45 33.74
CA GLN A 249 -0.82 0.38 33.21
C GLN A 249 0.55 -0.28 33.43
N ILE A 250 1.45 -0.21 32.49
CA ILE A 250 2.82 -0.73 32.42
C ILE A 250 2.98 -2.24 32.67
N ILE A 251 1.92 -2.95 33.08
CA ILE A 251 1.96 -4.40 33.33
C ILE A 251 1.23 -5.19 32.25
N SER A 252 0.10 -4.67 31.78
CA SER A 252 -0.71 -5.35 30.76
C SER A 252 -0.11 -5.23 29.38
N ASP A 253 -0.18 -6.32 28.62
CA ASP A 253 0.06 -6.38 27.19
C ASP A 253 -1.13 -7.11 26.56
N ILE A 254 -1.92 -6.39 25.78
CA ILE A 254 -3.19 -6.89 25.24
C ILE A 254 -2.96 -7.67 23.96
N GLN A 255 -3.32 -8.94 23.98
CA GLN A 255 -3.46 -9.77 22.80
C GLN A 255 -4.85 -9.58 22.19
N VAL A 256 -4.91 -9.40 20.87
CA VAL A 256 -6.16 -9.17 20.12
C VAL A 256 -6.45 -10.38 19.22
N SER A 257 -7.55 -11.07 19.47
CA SER A 257 -8.05 -12.17 18.64
C SER A 257 -9.28 -11.71 17.88
N PHE A 258 -9.26 -11.85 16.56
CA PHE A 258 -10.37 -11.47 15.69
C PHE A 258 -11.36 -12.62 15.56
N ASN A 259 -12.64 -12.37 15.81
CA ASN A 259 -13.68 -13.37 15.83
C ASN A 259 -14.50 -13.35 14.53
N GLY A 260 -14.73 -14.52 13.95
CA GLY A 260 -15.62 -14.69 12.80
C GLY A 260 -15.23 -13.86 11.57
N ALA A 261 -13.93 -13.65 11.36
CA ALA A 261 -13.44 -12.94 10.20
C ALA A 261 -13.68 -13.75 8.92
N SER A 262 -14.36 -13.16 7.96
CA SER A 262 -14.75 -13.82 6.73
C SER A 262 -14.69 -12.84 5.56
N GLY A 263 -14.14 -13.29 4.45
CA GLY A 263 -14.20 -12.58 3.18
C GLY A 263 -15.60 -12.62 2.58
N SER A 264 -15.84 -11.76 1.61
CA SER A 264 -17.10 -11.66 0.90
C SER A 264 -16.97 -12.25 -0.49
N TYR A 265 -17.93 -13.09 -0.89
CA TYR A 265 -17.99 -13.66 -2.24
C TYR A 265 -16.64 -14.23 -2.69
N GLY A 266 -16.19 -15.27 -2.02
CA GLY A 266 -14.96 -16.01 -2.36
C GLY A 266 -13.65 -15.35 -1.97
N SER A 267 -13.64 -14.08 -1.55
CA SER A 267 -12.41 -13.48 -1.03
C SER A 267 -12.01 -14.10 0.31
N SER A 268 -10.74 -14.12 0.60
CA SER A 268 -10.15 -14.61 1.86
C SER A 268 -9.62 -13.46 2.70
N ILE A 269 -9.52 -13.65 3.99
CA ILE A 269 -8.88 -12.66 4.86
C ILE A 269 -7.36 -12.77 4.65
N THR A 270 -6.74 -11.63 4.34
CA THR A 270 -5.30 -11.52 4.09
C THR A 270 -4.56 -10.72 5.17
N GLY A 271 -5.31 -9.98 6.00
CA GLY A 271 -4.67 -9.22 7.06
C GLY A 271 -5.66 -8.70 8.10
N TYR A 272 -5.09 -8.22 9.16
CA TYR A 272 -5.77 -7.73 10.34
C TYR A 272 -5.18 -6.40 10.77
N ARG A 273 -5.93 -5.57 11.41
CA ARG A 273 -5.43 -4.37 12.08
C ARG A 273 -6.23 -4.12 13.34
N ALA A 274 -5.57 -3.99 14.44
CA ALA A 274 -6.14 -3.42 15.65
C ALA A 274 -5.19 -2.37 16.21
N GLU A 275 -5.74 -1.23 16.61
CA GLU A 275 -4.96 -0.11 17.14
C GLU A 275 -5.66 0.51 18.33
N ILE A 276 -4.89 1.04 19.27
CA ILE A 276 -5.41 1.92 20.29
C ILE A 276 -5.51 3.32 19.67
N VAL A 277 -6.73 3.82 19.52
CA VAL A 277 -7.01 5.10 18.86
C VAL A 277 -6.22 6.25 19.50
N ASN A 278 -5.57 7.07 18.65
CA ASN A 278 -4.69 8.17 19.04
C ASN A 278 -3.43 7.76 19.80
N ARG A 279 -3.01 6.50 19.65
CA ARG A 279 -1.76 5.99 20.22
C ARG A 279 -1.00 5.16 19.19
N ASN A 280 0.33 5.11 19.31
CA ASN A 280 1.17 4.34 18.37
C ASN A 280 1.27 2.86 18.76
N GLN A 281 0.15 2.28 19.23
CA GLN A 281 0.05 0.88 19.59
C GLN A 281 -0.87 0.18 18.60
N VAL A 282 -0.29 -0.67 17.76
CA VAL A 282 -0.98 -1.34 16.68
C VAL A 282 -0.50 -2.78 16.56
N THR A 283 -1.40 -3.67 16.18
CA THR A 283 -1.06 -5.02 15.73
C THR A 283 -1.71 -5.31 14.38
N THR A 284 -1.01 -6.08 13.56
CA THR A 284 -1.45 -6.44 12.20
C THR A 284 -1.70 -7.93 12.02
N SER A 285 -1.75 -8.68 13.10
CA SER A 285 -1.98 -10.13 13.07
C SER A 285 -3.09 -10.56 14.01
N ASN A 286 -3.78 -11.63 13.65
CA ASN A 286 -4.71 -12.29 14.57
C ASN A 286 -3.94 -12.96 15.71
N GLY A 287 -4.32 -12.66 16.94
CA GLY A 287 -3.55 -13.06 18.14
C GLY A 287 -2.33 -12.17 18.39
N GLY A 288 -2.15 -11.10 17.65
CA GLY A 288 -1.06 -10.16 17.84
C GLY A 288 -1.26 -9.27 19.07
N ARG A 289 -0.18 -8.65 19.53
CA ARG A 289 -0.14 -7.86 20.75
C ARG A 289 -0.08 -6.38 20.45
N LEU A 290 -0.71 -5.57 21.30
CA LEU A 290 -0.67 -4.12 21.23
C LEU A 290 0.51 -3.51 21.99
N GLY A 291 1.25 -4.35 22.74
CA GLY A 291 2.34 -3.92 23.59
C GLY A 291 1.88 -3.43 24.96
N MET A 292 2.85 -3.05 25.76
CA MET A 292 2.64 -2.59 27.14
C MET A 292 1.76 -1.35 27.18
N MET A 293 0.76 -1.33 28.07
CA MET A 293 -0.12 -0.17 28.29
C MET A 293 0.62 0.95 29.03
N ASN A 294 1.19 1.87 28.28
CA ASN A 294 1.99 2.99 28.81
C ASN A 294 1.15 4.22 29.26
N PHE A 295 -0.13 4.02 29.47
CA PHE A 295 -1.11 5.05 29.85
C PHE A 295 -2.14 4.48 30.81
N ASN A 296 -2.94 5.34 31.41
CA ASN A 296 -4.13 5.00 32.19
C ASN A 296 -5.38 5.69 31.66
N GLY A 297 -6.54 5.27 32.16
CA GLY A 297 -7.85 5.77 31.78
C GLY A 297 -8.50 5.00 30.64
N SER A 298 -9.61 5.54 30.15
CA SER A 298 -10.37 4.94 29.06
C SER A 298 -9.68 5.13 27.70
N ALA A 299 -9.68 4.09 26.87
CA ALA A 299 -9.22 4.15 25.49
C ALA A 299 -10.09 3.25 24.62
N THR A 300 -10.01 3.46 23.32
CA THR A 300 -10.74 2.66 22.34
C THR A 300 -9.75 1.85 21.52
N ILE A 301 -9.97 0.54 21.43
CA ILE A 301 -9.32 -0.32 20.46
C ILE A 301 -10.22 -0.37 19.24
N ARG A 302 -9.69 0.08 18.10
CA ARG A 302 -10.34 0.01 16.79
C ARG A 302 -9.75 -1.14 16.00
N ALA A 303 -10.62 -2.02 15.53
CA ALA A 303 -10.21 -3.20 14.78
C ALA A 303 -10.85 -3.23 13.39
N SER A 304 -10.14 -3.79 12.42
CA SER A 304 -10.61 -4.04 11.06
C SER A 304 -9.83 -5.22 10.44
N VAL A 305 -10.41 -5.82 9.43
CA VAL A 305 -9.78 -6.90 8.66
C VAL A 305 -9.74 -6.52 7.19
N VAL A 306 -8.77 -7.03 6.46
CA VAL A 306 -8.62 -6.81 5.03
C VAL A 306 -8.69 -8.14 4.29
N ASP A 307 -9.35 -8.13 3.15
CA ASP A 307 -9.49 -9.30 2.29
C ASP A 307 -8.49 -9.33 1.13
N SER A 308 -8.52 -10.42 0.38
CA SER A 308 -7.67 -10.65 -0.79
C SER A 308 -7.92 -9.68 -1.96
N ARG A 309 -9.02 -8.91 -1.93
CA ARG A 309 -9.27 -7.80 -2.85
C ARG A 309 -8.66 -6.47 -2.37
N GLY A 310 -8.02 -6.47 -1.20
CA GLY A 310 -7.47 -5.27 -0.57
C GLY A 310 -8.53 -4.37 0.09
N ARG A 311 -9.72 -4.88 0.34
CA ARG A 311 -10.81 -4.12 0.95
C ARG A 311 -10.82 -4.31 2.46
N TRP A 312 -10.97 -3.21 3.15
CA TRP A 312 -11.13 -3.22 4.60
C TRP A 312 -12.59 -3.36 4.99
N SER A 313 -12.84 -4.11 6.05
CA SER A 313 -14.13 -4.18 6.72
C SER A 313 -14.52 -2.83 7.33
N ASP A 314 -15.77 -2.70 7.74
CA ASP A 314 -16.13 -1.69 8.71
C ASP A 314 -15.34 -1.92 10.00
N THR A 315 -14.99 -0.82 10.67
CA THR A 315 -14.26 -0.89 11.93
C THR A 315 -15.18 -1.31 13.06
N ARG A 316 -14.62 -2.03 14.02
CA ARG A 316 -15.25 -2.36 15.31
C ARG A 316 -14.44 -1.73 16.42
N ASP A 317 -15.11 -0.96 17.22
CA ASP A 317 -14.53 -0.25 18.36
C ASP A 317 -14.87 -1.00 19.65
N VAL A 318 -13.86 -1.20 20.49
CA VAL A 318 -14.00 -1.79 21.81
C VAL A 318 -13.39 -0.84 22.84
N THR A 319 -14.19 -0.39 23.78
CA THR A 319 -13.69 0.42 24.87
C THR A 319 -12.95 -0.45 25.89
N ILE A 320 -11.77 0.00 26.27
CA ILE A 320 -10.96 -0.57 27.35
C ILE A 320 -10.78 0.47 28.45
N ASN A 321 -10.55 -0.01 29.66
CA ASN A 321 -10.15 0.82 30.78
C ASN A 321 -8.81 0.35 31.31
N VAL A 322 -7.81 1.20 31.26
CA VAL A 322 -6.47 0.93 31.80
C VAL A 322 -6.38 1.58 33.18
N ILE A 323 -6.30 0.74 34.18
CA ILE A 323 -6.18 1.16 35.57
C ILE A 323 -4.76 1.65 35.80
N GLU A 324 -4.62 2.79 36.47
CA GLU A 324 -3.33 3.36 36.84
C GLU A 324 -2.53 2.37 37.69
N TYR A 325 -1.27 2.22 37.39
CA TYR A 325 -0.31 1.44 38.16
C TYR A 325 1.03 2.12 38.23
N PHE A 326 1.62 2.07 39.41
CA PHE A 326 3.01 2.43 39.69
C PHE A 326 3.62 1.36 40.58
N ALA A 327 4.91 1.14 40.45
CA ALA A 327 5.66 0.19 41.26
C ALA A 327 5.62 0.57 42.74
N PRO A 328 5.69 -0.39 43.67
CA PRO A 328 5.77 -0.11 45.10
C PRO A 328 6.82 0.94 45.44
N ILE A 329 6.47 1.87 46.31
CA ILE A 329 7.33 2.94 46.80
C ILE A 329 7.53 2.74 48.30
N LEU A 330 8.79 2.57 48.70
CA LEU A 330 9.16 2.34 50.08
C LEU A 330 10.24 3.33 50.53
N SER A 331 10.03 3.98 51.64
CA SER A 331 11.07 4.61 52.41
C SER A 331 10.83 4.32 53.92
N LEU A 332 11.90 4.20 54.66
CA LEU A 332 11.82 3.96 56.09
C LEU A 332 12.95 4.60 56.84
N THR A 333 12.72 4.88 58.10
CA THR A 333 13.74 5.22 59.05
C THR A 333 13.69 4.23 60.21
N ALA A 334 14.88 3.88 60.69
CA ALA A 334 15.00 2.97 61.81
C ALA A 334 15.63 3.74 62.96
N GLN A 335 15.03 3.63 64.12
CA GLN A 335 15.49 4.32 65.31
C GLN A 335 15.35 3.47 66.58
N ARG A 336 16.12 3.79 67.58
CA ARG A 336 15.96 3.27 68.93
C ARG A 336 15.25 4.31 69.78
N THR A 337 14.52 3.85 70.76
CA THR A 337 13.92 4.78 71.72
C THR A 337 14.70 4.70 73.05
N ARG A 338 14.86 5.81 73.71
CA ARG A 338 15.58 5.85 75.03
C ARG A 338 14.96 4.95 76.07
N GLN A 339 13.66 4.68 75.97
CA GLN A 339 12.92 3.83 76.94
C GLN A 339 13.11 2.32 76.66
N THR A 340 13.39 1.97 75.42
CA THR A 340 13.57 0.58 75.01
C THR A 340 14.72 0.47 74.00
N PRO A 341 16.00 0.64 74.45
CA PRO A 341 17.14 0.79 73.58
C PRO A 341 17.47 -0.45 72.75
N ASN A 342 17.03 -1.65 73.19
CA ASN A 342 17.20 -2.90 72.45
C ASN A 342 16.09 -3.21 71.45
N ILE A 343 15.10 -2.32 71.34
CA ILE A 343 14.01 -2.47 70.33
C ILE A 343 14.26 -1.43 69.22
N ILE A 344 14.21 -1.91 68.01
CA ILE A 344 14.26 -1.03 66.81
C ILE A 344 12.83 -0.71 66.41
N GLN A 345 12.50 0.54 66.39
CA GLN A 345 11.26 1.06 65.80
C GLN A 345 11.50 1.50 64.36
N ILE A 346 10.66 1.06 63.45
CA ILE A 346 10.65 1.46 62.06
C ILE A 346 9.53 2.44 61.85
N VAL A 347 9.83 3.59 61.25
CA VAL A 347 8.82 4.51 60.75
C VAL A 347 8.71 4.26 59.22
N ARG A 348 7.56 3.78 58.81
CA ARG A 348 7.32 3.28 57.45
C ARG A 348 6.56 4.30 56.64
N ASN A 349 7.05 4.60 55.43
CA ASN A 349 6.32 5.24 54.34
C ASN A 349 6.29 4.28 53.19
N ALA A 350 5.17 3.64 52.98
CA ALA A 350 4.97 2.61 51.97
C ALA A 350 3.74 2.91 51.14
N LYS A 351 3.83 2.74 49.87
CA LYS A 351 2.70 2.96 48.95
C LYS A 351 2.74 1.94 47.83
N ILE A 352 1.60 1.34 47.55
CA ILE A 352 1.37 0.53 46.34
C ILE A 352 0.25 1.16 45.52
N ALA A 353 0.18 0.83 44.21
CA ALA A 353 -0.92 1.26 43.36
C ALA A 353 -2.26 0.68 43.82
N PRO A 354 -3.28 1.50 44.08
CA PRO A 354 -4.61 1.00 44.40
C PRO A 354 -5.25 0.46 43.10
N ILE A 355 -5.50 -0.82 43.06
CA ILE A 355 -6.17 -1.47 41.91
C ILE A 355 -7.58 -1.79 42.37
N THR A 356 -8.52 -0.88 42.09
CA THR A 356 -9.93 -1.04 42.52
C THR A 356 -10.80 -1.44 41.34
N LEU A 357 -11.49 -2.57 41.47
CA LEU A 357 -12.48 -3.03 40.51
C LEU A 357 -13.80 -3.30 41.23
N SER A 358 -14.87 -2.67 40.75
CA SER A 358 -16.22 -2.79 41.38
C SER A 358 -16.22 -2.52 42.89
N GLY A 359 -15.50 -1.48 43.34
CA GLY A 359 -15.40 -1.06 44.74
C GLY A 359 -14.48 -1.93 45.61
N SER A 360 -13.84 -2.96 45.05
CA SER A 360 -12.98 -3.89 45.77
C SER A 360 -11.51 -3.71 45.41
N GLN A 361 -10.65 -3.51 46.39
CA GLN A 361 -9.20 -3.48 46.20
C GLN A 361 -8.68 -4.87 45.82
N LYS A 362 -7.93 -4.96 44.73
CA LYS A 362 -7.40 -6.20 44.19
C LYS A 362 -5.90 -6.38 44.44
N ASN A 363 -5.15 -5.28 44.67
CA ASN A 363 -3.76 -5.33 45.04
C ASN A 363 -3.58 -5.61 46.51
N ILE A 364 -2.43 -6.18 46.89
CA ILE A 364 -2.09 -6.49 48.29
C ILE A 364 -0.75 -5.89 48.59
N MET A 365 -0.68 -5.08 49.64
CA MET A 365 0.55 -4.52 50.14
C MET A 365 1.17 -5.48 51.15
N THR A 366 2.38 -5.98 50.89
CA THR A 366 3.14 -6.84 51.80
C THR A 366 4.48 -6.21 52.10
N LEU A 367 4.77 -6.01 53.36
CA LEU A 367 6.02 -5.44 53.86
C LEU A 367 6.69 -6.44 54.80
N SER A 368 7.91 -6.82 54.50
CA SER A 368 8.74 -7.70 55.30
C SER A 368 10.07 -7.04 55.66
N PHE A 369 10.68 -7.50 56.72
CA PHE A 369 11.95 -6.99 57.16
C PHE A 369 12.94 -8.12 57.38
N LYS A 370 14.21 -7.85 57.03
CA LYS A 370 15.37 -8.66 57.44
C LYS A 370 16.46 -7.77 58.01
N VAL A 371 17.17 -8.28 58.99
CA VAL A 371 18.17 -7.51 59.74
C VAL A 371 19.46 -8.27 59.86
N ALA A 372 20.57 -7.56 59.79
CA ALA A 372 21.92 -8.08 60.05
C ALA A 372 22.72 -7.06 60.92
N PRO A 373 23.70 -7.51 61.70
CA PRO A 373 24.69 -6.63 62.25
C PRO A 373 25.37 -5.82 61.13
N LEU A 374 25.67 -4.57 61.34
CA LEU A 374 26.33 -3.71 60.38
C LEU A 374 27.64 -4.35 59.87
N GLY A 375 27.82 -4.44 58.56
CA GLY A 375 28.94 -5.11 57.90
C GLY A 375 28.77 -6.63 57.70
N SER A 376 27.68 -7.23 58.21
CA SER A 376 27.34 -8.64 57.96
C SER A 376 26.45 -8.80 56.73
N THR A 377 26.66 -9.88 55.97
CA THR A 377 25.79 -10.29 54.83
C THR A 377 24.78 -11.34 55.26
N SER A 378 24.82 -11.82 56.49
CA SER A 378 23.90 -12.83 57.03
C SER A 378 22.67 -12.14 57.64
N TYR A 379 21.59 -12.05 56.87
CA TYR A 379 20.34 -11.44 57.29
C TYR A 379 19.37 -12.45 57.91
N THR A 380 18.74 -12.06 59.00
CA THR A 380 17.66 -12.82 59.64
C THR A 380 16.33 -12.09 59.42
N ALA A 381 15.27 -12.82 59.06
CA ALA A 381 13.94 -12.24 58.95
C ALA A 381 13.43 -11.77 60.30
N ASP A 382 12.75 -10.62 60.30
CA ASP A 382 12.02 -10.11 61.47
C ASP A 382 10.51 -10.00 61.15
N ASN A 383 9.72 -10.77 61.88
CA ASN A 383 8.29 -10.85 61.70
C ASN A 383 7.51 -10.04 62.79
N GLY A 384 8.12 -8.96 63.26
CA GLY A 384 7.47 -8.04 64.19
C GLY A 384 6.31 -7.24 63.60
N SER A 385 5.71 -6.38 64.42
CA SER A 385 4.59 -5.53 63.99
C SER A 385 4.97 -4.52 62.90
N ALA A 386 6.28 -4.34 62.63
CA ALA A 386 6.74 -3.60 61.46
C ALA A 386 6.41 -4.29 60.13
N SER A 387 6.42 -5.63 60.10
CA SER A 387 6.01 -6.45 58.97
C SER A 387 4.48 -6.59 58.89
N GLY A 388 3.93 -6.90 57.74
CA GLY A 388 2.50 -7.16 57.60
C GLY A 388 2.04 -7.29 56.17
N SER A 389 0.79 -7.70 56.02
CA SER A 389 0.10 -7.75 54.72
C SER A 389 -1.26 -7.08 54.85
N TRP A 390 -1.57 -6.14 53.94
CA TRP A 390 -2.79 -5.34 53.94
C TRP A 390 -3.52 -5.54 52.61
N THR A 391 -4.78 -5.95 52.73
CA THR A 391 -5.65 -6.22 51.56
C THR A 391 -6.53 -5.02 51.20
N THR A 392 -6.74 -4.11 52.11
CA THR A 392 -7.62 -2.93 51.92
C THR A 392 -6.84 -1.62 51.92
N GLN A 393 -5.70 -1.60 52.62
CA GLN A 393 -4.86 -0.44 52.77
C GLN A 393 -3.72 -0.47 51.73
N HIS A 394 -3.49 0.62 51.03
CA HIS A 394 -2.49 0.76 49.98
C HIS A 394 -1.41 1.82 50.31
N THR A 395 -1.51 2.43 51.48
CA THR A 395 -0.53 3.46 51.92
C THR A 395 -0.32 3.36 53.42
N LEU A 396 0.95 3.41 53.81
CA LEU A 396 1.37 3.69 55.19
C LEU A 396 2.12 5.04 55.15
N SER A 397 1.68 5.98 55.99
CA SER A 397 2.35 7.30 56.11
C SER A 397 2.82 7.50 57.55
N ASN A 398 4.13 7.73 57.70
CA ASN A 398 4.77 7.90 59.03
C ASN A 398 4.29 6.86 60.06
N SER A 399 4.09 5.62 59.59
CA SER A 399 3.53 4.53 60.38
C SER A 399 4.68 3.86 61.20
N ALA A 400 4.69 4.18 62.47
CA ALA A 400 5.68 3.59 63.39
C ALA A 400 5.23 2.20 63.85
N ALA A 401 6.18 1.26 63.88
CA ALA A 401 5.97 -0.08 64.42
C ALA A 401 7.32 -0.70 64.81
N ASN A 402 7.30 -1.62 65.71
CA ASN A 402 8.52 -2.23 66.27
C ASN A 402 8.84 -3.54 65.55
N MET A 403 10.13 -3.79 65.41
CA MET A 403 10.69 -5.09 65.10
C MET A 403 10.51 -6.05 66.28
N ALA A 404 10.49 -7.36 66.01
CA ALA A 404 10.27 -8.40 67.02
C ALA A 404 11.56 -8.80 67.76
N GLY A 405 12.71 -8.65 67.09
CA GLY A 405 13.99 -9.10 67.64
C GLY A 405 14.51 -8.27 68.80
N ASN A 406 15.43 -8.83 69.54
CA ASN A 406 16.23 -8.13 70.60
C ASN A 406 17.55 -7.67 69.93
N TYR A 407 17.69 -6.36 69.76
CA TYR A 407 18.81 -5.72 69.03
C TYR A 407 19.66 -4.94 70.01
N PRO A 408 20.79 -5.51 70.56
CA PRO A 408 21.59 -4.87 71.56
C PRO A 408 21.96 -3.40 71.21
N ALA A 409 21.74 -2.51 72.18
CA ALA A 409 21.92 -1.09 71.99
C ALA A 409 23.38 -0.65 71.67
N ASN A 410 24.34 -1.51 72.00
CA ASN A 410 25.77 -1.30 71.72
C ASN A 410 26.22 -1.84 70.35
N LYS A 411 25.29 -2.26 69.50
CA LYS A 411 25.61 -2.73 68.14
C LYS A 411 24.75 -1.97 67.12
N SER A 412 25.36 -1.68 65.97
CA SER A 412 24.65 -1.13 64.81
C SER A 412 24.11 -2.28 63.93
N PHE A 413 22.99 -2.02 63.31
CA PHE A 413 22.35 -3.01 62.44
C PHE A 413 21.96 -2.39 61.09
N THR A 414 22.06 -3.16 60.05
CA THR A 414 21.43 -2.89 58.75
C THR A 414 20.09 -3.58 58.70
N ILE A 415 19.08 -2.83 58.30
CA ILE A 415 17.71 -3.31 58.17
C ILE A 415 17.33 -3.16 56.68
N ILE A 416 16.85 -4.23 56.10
CA ILE A 416 16.30 -4.18 54.73
C ILE A 416 14.80 -4.42 54.84
N GLY A 417 14.02 -3.43 54.41
CA GLY A 417 12.58 -3.57 54.21
C GLY A 417 12.30 -3.90 52.75
N THR A 418 11.50 -4.91 52.53
CA THR A 418 11.00 -5.29 51.19
C THR A 418 9.50 -5.03 51.13
N LEU A 419 9.09 -4.08 50.32
CA LEU A 419 7.70 -3.82 49.98
C LEU A 419 7.36 -4.50 48.68
N SER A 420 6.37 -5.37 48.70
CA SER A 420 5.87 -6.02 47.49
C SER A 420 4.37 -5.80 47.32
N ASP A 421 3.97 -5.78 46.09
CA ASP A 421 2.59 -5.93 45.69
C ASP A 421 2.41 -7.23 44.90
N LYS A 422 1.29 -7.40 44.16
CA LYS A 422 1.06 -8.60 43.37
C LYS A 422 1.96 -8.75 42.14
N PHE A 423 2.69 -7.72 41.74
CA PHE A 423 3.41 -7.65 40.47
C PHE A 423 4.92 -7.50 40.66
N THR A 424 5.33 -6.70 41.63
CA THR A 424 6.77 -6.41 41.82
C THR A 424 7.08 -6.07 43.27
N SER A 425 8.35 -5.87 43.57
CA SER A 425 8.83 -5.49 44.90
C SER A 425 9.95 -4.43 44.82
N VAL A 426 10.11 -3.71 45.88
CA VAL A 426 11.22 -2.76 46.10
C VAL A 426 11.83 -3.00 47.46
N GLU A 427 13.14 -2.90 47.54
CA GLU A 427 13.87 -2.96 48.81
C GLU A 427 14.38 -1.56 49.20
N PHE A 428 14.40 -1.29 50.48
CA PHE A 428 14.95 -0.11 51.06
C PHE A 428 15.80 -0.49 52.26
N SER A 429 17.06 0.03 52.34
CA SER A 429 17.98 -0.25 53.43
C SER A 429 18.08 0.94 54.35
N ALA A 430 18.01 0.68 55.63
CA ALA A 430 18.29 1.66 56.67
C ALA A 430 19.28 1.10 57.67
N THR A 431 20.05 1.96 58.26
CA THR A 431 20.98 1.60 59.34
C THR A 431 20.54 2.21 60.63
N VAL A 432 20.53 1.42 61.70
CA VAL A 432 20.33 1.92 63.05
C VAL A 432 21.68 1.87 63.80
N ALA A 433 22.09 3.00 64.27
CA ALA A 433 23.35 3.12 65.01
C ALA A 433 23.21 2.63 66.45
N THR A 434 24.31 2.54 67.12
CA THR A 434 24.37 2.36 68.58
C THR A 434 23.72 3.55 69.29
N GLU A 435 23.04 3.31 70.40
CA GLU A 435 22.44 4.39 71.18
C GLU A 435 23.49 5.13 72.04
N SER A 436 23.38 6.43 72.06
CA SER A 436 24.20 7.30 72.98
C SER A 436 25.71 7.26 72.81
N VAL A 437 26.21 6.81 71.65
CA VAL A 437 27.64 6.93 71.37
C VAL A 437 27.88 8.20 70.55
N VAL A 438 28.48 9.21 71.20
CA VAL A 438 28.85 10.46 70.53
C VAL A 438 30.14 10.26 69.73
N MET A 439 31.07 9.55 70.24
CA MET A 439 32.31 9.20 69.58
C MET A 439 32.87 7.89 70.17
N SER A 440 33.44 7.05 69.35
CA SER A 440 34.20 5.86 69.75
C SER A 440 35.49 5.78 68.97
N TYR A 441 36.51 5.04 69.48
CA TYR A 441 37.72 4.67 68.75
C TYR A 441 38.12 3.27 69.15
N ASP A 442 38.84 2.62 68.28
CA ASP A 442 39.29 1.27 68.48
C ASP A 442 40.82 1.15 68.37
N LYS A 443 41.35 -0.08 68.54
CA LYS A 443 42.76 -0.38 68.51
C LYS A 443 43.44 -0.11 67.15
N ASP A 444 42.72 -0.08 66.09
CA ASP A 444 43.17 0.14 64.71
C ASP A 444 43.09 1.62 64.28
N GLY A 445 42.86 2.53 65.27
CA GLY A 445 42.86 3.97 65.07
C GLY A 445 41.60 4.46 64.28
N ARG A 446 40.57 3.64 64.14
CA ARG A 446 39.29 4.03 63.52
C ARG A 446 38.47 4.83 64.50
N VAL A 447 37.77 5.84 64.04
CA VAL A 447 36.92 6.71 64.84
C VAL A 447 35.46 6.53 64.43
N GLY A 448 34.57 6.16 65.36
CA GLY A 448 33.16 6.17 65.20
C GLY A 448 32.56 7.50 65.67
N VAL A 449 31.69 8.11 64.90
CA VAL A 449 30.94 9.32 65.28
C VAL A 449 29.45 9.01 65.35
N GLY A 450 28.83 9.16 66.51
CA GLY A 450 27.45 8.81 66.76
C GLY A 450 27.17 7.30 66.88
N LYS A 451 28.23 6.46 66.90
CA LYS A 451 28.18 5.00 66.95
C LYS A 451 29.47 4.40 67.48
N ILE A 452 29.48 3.12 67.87
CA ILE A 452 30.69 2.34 68.03
C ILE A 452 31.23 2.01 66.63
N VAL A 453 32.55 2.11 66.45
CA VAL A 453 33.23 1.76 65.21
C VAL A 453 32.98 0.29 64.86
N GLU A 454 32.49 0.01 63.66
CA GLU A 454 32.23 -1.36 63.18
C GLU A 454 32.85 -1.59 61.79
N ASN A 455 32.96 -0.55 60.98
CA ASN A 455 33.38 -0.64 59.59
C ASN A 455 34.55 0.31 59.25
N GLY A 456 35.24 0.03 58.16
CA GLY A 456 36.29 0.83 57.56
C GLY A 456 37.71 0.29 57.80
N PRO A 457 38.68 0.67 56.97
CA PRO A 457 40.10 0.30 57.17
C PRO A 457 40.68 1.03 58.33
N PRO A 458 41.89 0.60 58.84
CA PRO A 458 42.61 1.32 59.92
C PRO A 458 42.76 2.81 59.58
N GLY A 459 42.57 3.67 60.64
CA GLY A 459 42.62 5.12 60.48
C GLY A 459 41.41 5.80 59.81
N SER A 460 40.36 5.08 59.57
CA SER A 460 39.12 5.63 58.97
C SER A 460 38.19 6.24 60.02
N VAL A 461 37.17 7.03 59.52
CA VAL A 461 36.07 7.57 60.33
C VAL A 461 34.80 6.88 59.90
N ASP A 462 34.12 6.19 60.83
CA ASP A 462 32.83 5.50 60.66
C ASP A 462 31.73 6.35 61.32
N ILE A 463 30.85 6.94 60.51
CA ILE A 463 29.86 7.92 60.94
C ILE A 463 28.45 7.31 60.87
N ALA A 464 27.66 7.46 61.95
CA ALA A 464 26.30 6.98 62.02
C ALA A 464 25.31 7.79 61.13
N GLY A 465 25.70 8.92 60.61
CA GLY A 465 24.92 9.82 59.79
C GLY A 465 25.71 10.29 58.57
N GLU A 466 25.20 11.32 57.93
CA GLU A 466 25.88 11.96 56.80
C GLU A 466 27.08 12.80 57.26
N TYR A 467 28.16 12.80 56.45
CA TYR A 467 29.34 13.61 56.77
C TYR A 467 29.24 14.97 56.07
N TYR A 468 29.35 16.05 56.86
CA TYR A 468 29.29 17.43 56.41
C TYR A 468 30.65 18.13 56.72
N ALA A 469 31.24 18.74 55.71
CA ALA A 469 32.37 19.66 55.87
C ALA A 469 31.94 21.07 55.51
N LYS A 470 32.05 22.01 56.45
CA LYS A 470 31.64 23.41 56.25
C LYS A 470 30.18 23.54 55.80
N GLY A 471 29.28 22.72 56.36
CA GLY A 471 27.86 22.72 56.03
C GLY A 471 27.49 22.07 54.73
N LYS A 472 28.42 21.42 54.01
CA LYS A 472 28.17 20.68 52.77
C LYS A 472 28.41 19.19 52.99
N GLN A 473 27.52 18.35 52.47
CA GLN A 473 27.66 16.90 52.48
C GLN A 473 28.88 16.49 51.64
N ILE A 474 29.71 15.60 52.17
CA ILE A 474 30.81 15.02 51.39
C ILE A 474 30.34 13.89 50.53
N GLN A 475 30.51 14.03 49.25
CA GLN A 475 30.29 12.97 48.28
C GLN A 475 31.45 11.99 48.28
N GLN A 476 31.18 10.68 48.24
CA GLN A 476 32.21 9.63 48.21
C GLN A 476 32.92 9.53 46.85
N HIS A 477 32.25 9.91 45.77
CA HIS A 477 32.84 9.98 44.45
C HIS A 477 32.98 11.42 43.99
N GLN A 478 34.18 11.80 43.62
CA GLN A 478 34.47 13.12 43.11
C GLN A 478 34.02 13.20 41.65
N LEU A 479 32.82 13.75 41.43
CA LEU A 479 32.28 13.96 40.08
C LEU A 479 32.88 15.17 39.36
N THR A 480 33.48 16.08 40.13
CA THR A 480 34.13 17.29 39.63
C THR A 480 35.53 17.45 40.23
N SER A 481 36.38 18.27 39.62
CA SER A 481 37.62 18.70 40.26
C SER A 481 37.33 19.46 41.58
N ASN A 482 38.35 19.68 42.40
CA ASN A 482 38.22 20.49 43.63
C ASN A 482 37.70 21.92 43.36
N ALA A 483 37.79 22.44 42.15
CA ALA A 483 37.24 23.71 41.73
C ALA A 483 35.84 23.63 41.18
N GLY A 484 35.15 22.45 41.23
CA GLY A 484 33.82 22.22 40.73
C GLY A 484 33.72 22.13 39.21
N ARG A 485 34.80 21.92 38.48
CA ARG A 485 34.85 21.81 37.04
C ARG A 485 34.98 20.34 36.61
N SER A 486 34.45 20.02 35.42
CA SER A 486 34.68 18.69 34.83
C SER A 486 36.18 18.39 34.72
N PRO A 487 36.66 17.25 35.19
CA PRO A 487 38.03 16.81 34.95
C PRO A 487 38.37 16.85 33.46
N TYR A 488 39.57 17.26 33.13
CA TYR A 488 40.05 17.32 31.74
C TYR A 488 41.09 16.24 31.48
N ASN A 489 40.92 15.51 30.39
CA ASN A 489 41.84 14.50 29.90
C ASN A 489 42.55 14.97 28.64
N ALA A 490 43.88 14.86 28.59
CA ALA A 490 44.71 15.30 27.48
C ALA A 490 44.42 14.52 26.18
N PRO A 491 44.74 15.12 24.99
CA PRO A 491 44.47 14.48 23.70
C PRO A 491 45.13 13.11 23.56
N GLY A 492 44.37 12.14 22.94
CA GLY A 492 44.89 10.83 22.54
C GLY A 492 45.21 9.83 23.66
N THR A 493 45.03 10.21 24.93
CA THR A 493 45.40 9.35 26.08
C THR A 493 44.22 8.66 26.73
N LEU A 494 43.00 9.10 26.41
CA LEU A 494 41.76 8.58 27.02
C LEU A 494 41.04 7.64 26.09
N ASP A 495 40.88 6.40 26.50
CA ASP A 495 39.98 5.46 25.84
C ASP A 495 38.58 5.48 26.50
N LEU A 496 37.56 5.91 25.77
CA LEU A 496 36.21 5.96 26.30
C LEU A 496 35.63 4.58 26.62
N ASN A 497 36.20 3.51 26.11
CA ASN A 497 35.78 2.15 26.47
C ASN A 497 36.16 1.77 27.90
N THR A 498 37.15 2.45 28.48
CA THR A 498 37.59 2.21 29.87
C THR A 498 36.81 3.01 30.89
N LYS A 499 35.97 3.94 30.45
CA LYS A 499 35.15 4.80 31.30
C LYS A 499 33.84 4.12 31.62
N THR A 500 33.80 3.38 32.72
CA THR A 500 32.68 2.49 33.09
C THR A 500 31.96 2.89 34.37
N ILE A 501 32.41 3.92 35.06
CA ILE A 501 31.75 4.44 36.29
C ILE A 501 31.02 5.76 36.02
N ASN A 502 30.08 6.12 36.90
CA ASN A 502 29.39 7.41 36.80
C ASN A 502 30.39 8.55 37.00
N GLU A 503 30.65 9.30 35.95
CA GLU A 503 31.57 10.43 35.94
C GLU A 503 31.22 11.45 34.85
N PHE A 504 31.70 12.68 35.04
CA PHE A 504 31.66 13.74 34.06
C PHE A 504 33.08 14.23 33.79
N PHE A 505 33.47 14.32 32.54
CA PHE A 505 34.79 14.83 32.19
C PHE A 505 34.78 15.53 30.83
N ALA A 506 35.84 16.31 30.61
CA ALA A 506 36.11 16.88 29.30
C ALA A 506 37.34 16.16 28.71
N CYS A 507 37.30 15.89 27.41
CA CYS A 507 38.38 15.23 26.70
C CYS A 507 38.56 15.80 25.29
N ASN A 508 39.77 15.61 24.77
CA ASN A 508 40.14 15.94 23.41
C ASN A 508 40.64 14.67 22.73
N GLU A 509 40.21 14.44 21.50
CA GLU A 509 40.63 13.33 20.65
C GLU A 509 40.61 11.95 21.36
N PRO A 510 39.53 11.59 22.06
CA PRO A 510 39.49 10.34 22.79
C PRO A 510 39.50 9.14 21.85
N VAL A 511 40.23 8.08 22.26
CA VAL A 511 40.15 6.78 21.61
C VAL A 511 38.72 6.22 21.78
N ASN A 512 38.16 5.59 20.75
CA ASN A 512 36.81 5.08 20.74
C ASN A 512 35.71 6.16 20.97
N GLY A 513 36.01 7.41 20.64
CA GLY A 513 35.07 8.53 20.69
C GLY A 513 34.16 8.60 19.46
N PRO A 514 33.18 9.54 19.44
CA PRO A 514 32.36 9.80 18.25
C PRO A 514 33.23 10.28 17.08
N VAL A 515 32.89 9.80 15.86
CA VAL A 515 33.53 10.26 14.62
C VAL A 515 32.81 11.51 14.12
N VAL A 516 33.54 12.62 14.01
CA VAL A 516 32.98 13.95 13.71
C VAL A 516 33.47 14.54 12.38
N GLY A 517 34.12 13.73 11.54
CA GLY A 517 34.66 14.16 10.25
C GLY A 517 35.87 15.11 10.40
N SER A 518 35.79 16.29 9.79
CA SER A 518 36.84 17.32 9.83
C SER A 518 36.75 18.23 11.06
N ASP A 519 35.71 18.07 11.88
CA ASP A 519 35.55 18.88 13.11
C ASP A 519 36.52 18.46 14.21
N ARG A 520 36.76 19.34 15.17
CA ARG A 520 37.57 19.01 16.32
C ARG A 520 36.89 17.97 17.19
N SER A 521 37.59 16.91 17.52
CA SER A 521 37.12 15.81 18.38
C SER A 521 37.24 16.15 19.88
N GLU A 522 36.63 17.28 20.29
CA GLU A 522 36.63 17.75 21.68
C GLU A 522 35.25 17.56 22.29
N PHE A 523 35.17 16.89 23.44
CA PHE A 523 33.88 16.53 24.05
C PHE A 523 33.79 16.85 25.53
N TYR A 524 32.57 17.15 26.00
CA TYR A 524 32.12 16.89 27.36
C TYR A 524 31.41 15.53 27.37
N VAL A 525 31.85 14.63 28.25
CA VAL A 525 31.32 13.29 28.33
C VAL A 525 30.68 13.05 29.70
N ALA A 526 29.48 12.50 29.69
CA ALA A 526 28.78 11.98 30.86
C ALA A 526 28.66 10.47 30.73
N VAL A 527 29.01 9.75 31.77
CA VAL A 527 28.85 8.31 31.89
C VAL A 527 27.79 8.02 32.93
N TYR A 528 26.77 7.25 32.52
CA TYR A 528 25.72 6.73 33.38
C TYR A 528 25.85 5.22 33.44
N SER A 529 26.26 4.72 34.57
CA SER A 529 26.66 3.32 34.76
C SER A 529 25.83 2.65 35.84
N GLU A 530 25.26 1.52 35.50
CA GLU A 530 24.70 0.56 36.45
C GLU A 530 25.80 -0.43 36.88
N SER A 531 26.64 -0.86 35.93
CA SER A 531 27.77 -1.75 36.12
C SER A 531 28.74 -1.64 34.95
N ASP A 532 29.89 -2.28 35.03
CA ASP A 532 30.89 -2.29 33.95
C ASP A 532 30.33 -2.85 32.62
N ASN A 533 29.28 -3.66 32.65
CA ASN A 533 28.70 -4.28 31.49
C ASN A 533 27.42 -3.57 30.98
N TYR A 534 26.83 -2.68 31.79
CA TYR A 534 25.59 -1.98 31.50
C TYR A 534 25.73 -0.51 31.82
N LEU A 535 25.93 0.28 30.78
CA LEU A 535 26.11 1.72 30.94
C LEU A 535 25.81 2.49 29.65
N SER A 536 25.63 3.78 29.79
CA SER A 536 25.42 4.71 28.67
C SER A 536 26.48 5.82 28.74
N GLN A 537 26.95 6.24 27.59
CA GLN A 537 27.84 7.41 27.48
C GLN A 537 27.17 8.42 26.54
N ASN A 538 27.10 9.66 27.02
CA ASN A 538 26.66 10.80 26.22
C ASN A 538 27.84 11.76 26.03
N ALA A 539 28.07 12.16 24.79
CA ALA A 539 29.16 13.07 24.45
C ALA A 539 28.59 14.31 23.72
N ILE A 540 28.98 15.49 24.20
CA ILE A 540 28.60 16.76 23.57
C ILE A 540 29.89 17.38 22.99
N GLN A 541 29.89 17.57 21.68
CA GLN A 541 31.02 18.21 21.00
C GLN A 541 31.09 19.68 21.34
N LYS A 542 32.28 20.14 21.83
CA LYS A 542 32.43 21.46 22.46
C LYS A 542 32.21 22.62 21.50
N ASN A 543 32.64 22.50 20.23
CA ASN A 543 32.60 23.57 19.25
C ASN A 543 31.29 23.67 18.48
N THR A 544 30.57 22.56 18.31
CA THR A 544 29.34 22.50 17.50
C THR A 544 28.06 22.27 18.30
N GLY A 545 28.18 21.77 19.52
CA GLY A 545 27.05 21.35 20.36
C GLY A 545 26.40 20.06 19.89
N ARG A 546 26.95 19.34 18.90
CA ARG A 546 26.44 18.04 18.44
C ARG A 546 26.46 17.05 19.60
N MET A 547 25.43 16.28 19.73
CA MET A 547 25.26 15.33 20.83
C MET A 547 25.31 13.90 20.30
N PHE A 548 26.02 13.05 20.99
CA PHE A 548 26.20 11.65 20.63
C PHE A 548 25.93 10.78 21.85
N THR A 549 25.37 9.61 21.59
CA THR A 549 25.14 8.61 22.63
C THR A 549 25.59 7.23 22.16
N ARG A 550 25.98 6.40 23.09
CA ARG A 550 26.17 4.96 22.92
C ARG A 550 25.88 4.23 24.23
N THR A 551 25.62 2.96 24.12
CA THR A 551 25.40 2.10 25.29
C THR A 551 26.35 0.90 25.25
N ARG A 552 26.64 0.38 26.44
CA ARG A 552 27.26 -0.93 26.61
C ARG A 552 26.23 -1.87 27.20
N HIS A 553 25.96 -2.95 26.52
CA HIS A 553 25.00 -3.94 26.95
C HIS A 553 25.66 -5.33 26.92
N GLY A 554 25.64 -6.02 28.04
CA GLY A 554 26.29 -7.32 28.16
C GLY A 554 27.80 -7.27 27.84
N GLY A 555 28.49 -6.18 28.17
CA GLY A 555 29.90 -5.99 27.91
C GLY A 555 30.25 -5.51 26.48
N THR A 556 29.30 -5.40 25.58
CA THR A 556 29.54 -4.98 24.18
C THR A 556 29.05 -3.55 23.96
N TRP A 557 29.87 -2.72 23.31
CA TRP A 557 29.54 -1.35 22.98
C TRP A 557 28.72 -1.27 21.67
N THR A 558 27.64 -0.47 21.68
CA THR A 558 27.01 -0.03 20.44
C THR A 558 27.90 1.02 19.76
N PRO A 559 27.76 1.19 18.44
CA PRO A 559 28.33 2.36 17.77
C PRO A 559 27.79 3.66 18.38
N TRP A 560 28.56 4.76 18.25
CA TRP A 560 28.07 6.08 18.57
C TRP A 560 26.95 6.50 17.59
N VAL A 561 25.88 7.01 18.15
CA VAL A 561 24.74 7.54 17.38
C VAL A 561 24.61 9.04 17.70
N GLU A 562 24.48 9.86 16.67
CA GLU A 562 24.25 11.29 16.82
C GLU A 562 22.75 11.56 17.05
N TYR A 563 22.45 12.43 18.00
CA TYR A 563 21.10 12.95 18.18
C TYR A 563 20.76 13.90 17.03
N ALA A 564 19.72 13.59 16.30
CA ALA A 564 19.19 14.47 15.28
C ALA A 564 18.49 15.67 15.94
N THR A 565 19.10 16.82 15.87
CA THR A 565 18.47 18.10 16.26
C THR A 565 17.63 18.62 15.09
N THR A 566 16.75 19.58 15.36
CA THR A 566 15.96 20.24 14.30
C THR A 566 16.82 20.88 13.20
N ASN A 567 18.08 21.19 13.49
CA ASN A 567 19.07 21.72 12.54
C ASN A 567 19.93 20.63 11.88
N HIS A 568 19.73 19.34 12.23
CA HIS A 568 20.50 18.26 11.63
C HIS A 568 20.23 18.20 10.12
N PRO A 569 21.25 18.11 9.25
CA PRO A 569 21.06 18.15 7.79
C PRO A 569 20.09 17.12 7.24
N MET A 570 19.93 15.97 7.90
CA MET A 570 18.95 14.94 7.50
C MET A 570 17.50 15.31 7.85
N LEU A 571 17.28 16.25 8.78
CA LEU A 571 15.96 16.71 9.21
C LEU A 571 15.58 18.05 8.57
N GLN A 572 16.51 18.69 7.87
CA GLN A 572 16.23 19.92 7.15
C GLN A 572 15.41 19.62 5.89
N GLU A 573 14.27 20.25 5.78
CA GLU A 573 13.51 20.20 4.54
C GLU A 573 14.33 20.77 3.39
N LYS A 574 14.56 19.97 2.38
CA LYS A 574 15.16 20.46 1.14
C LYS A 574 14.19 21.41 0.46
N PRO A 575 14.63 22.57 0.01
CA PRO A 575 13.76 23.52 -0.67
C PRO A 575 13.21 22.90 -1.96
N LEU A 576 11.98 23.22 -2.29
CA LEU A 576 11.43 22.83 -3.59
C LEU A 576 12.32 23.40 -4.71
N LYS A 577 12.83 22.54 -5.59
CA LYS A 577 13.60 22.96 -6.78
C LYS A 577 12.75 22.77 -8.02
N THR A 578 12.66 23.79 -8.82
CA THR A 578 11.92 23.79 -10.07
C THR A 578 12.84 24.20 -11.21
N LEU A 579 12.82 23.44 -12.29
CA LEU A 579 13.57 23.68 -13.51
C LEU A 579 12.60 23.61 -14.68
N THR A 580 12.60 24.61 -15.54
CA THR A 580 11.93 24.55 -16.83
C THR A 580 12.99 24.32 -17.92
N MET A 581 12.81 23.31 -18.72
CA MET A 581 13.74 22.98 -19.80
C MET A 581 13.01 22.64 -21.10
N GLY A 582 13.70 22.81 -22.21
CA GLY A 582 13.23 22.35 -23.51
C GLY A 582 13.16 20.83 -23.56
N PHE A 583 12.09 20.34 -24.14
CA PHE A 583 11.87 18.92 -24.45
C PHE A 583 11.75 18.75 -25.97
N PRO A 584 11.75 17.52 -26.47
CA PRO A 584 11.74 17.25 -27.91
C PRO A 584 10.67 18.03 -28.67
N TYR A 585 11.01 18.47 -29.87
CA TYR A 585 10.12 19.21 -30.79
C TYR A 585 9.57 20.54 -30.23
N GLY A 586 10.36 21.20 -29.38
CA GLY A 586 9.99 22.50 -28.79
C GLY A 586 8.95 22.38 -27.68
N LEU A 587 8.67 21.20 -27.18
CA LEU A 587 7.99 21.03 -25.90
C LEU A 587 8.84 21.70 -24.81
N ASN A 588 8.20 22.25 -23.80
CA ASN A 588 8.85 22.69 -22.58
C ASN A 588 8.20 21.93 -21.42
N ALA A 589 9.02 21.36 -20.59
CA ALA A 589 8.56 20.72 -19.39
C ALA A 589 9.05 21.45 -18.15
N THR A 590 8.23 21.46 -17.13
CA THR A 590 8.62 21.88 -15.79
C THR A 590 8.91 20.62 -14.97
N LEU A 591 10.15 20.56 -14.49
CA LEU A 591 10.63 19.52 -13.59
C LEU A 591 10.64 20.11 -12.19
N THR A 592 9.91 19.52 -11.29
CA THR A 592 9.85 19.95 -9.89
C THR A 592 10.37 18.81 -9.01
N ARG A 593 11.36 19.13 -8.17
CA ARG A 593 11.93 18.15 -7.25
C ARG A 593 11.71 18.55 -5.79
N LYS A 594 11.19 17.63 -5.03
CA LYS A 594 11.14 17.67 -3.56
C LYS A 594 11.72 16.34 -3.04
N ASP A 595 12.77 16.43 -2.25
CA ASP A 595 13.50 15.27 -1.73
C ASP A 595 13.94 14.33 -2.87
N ASN A 596 13.51 13.07 -2.84
CA ASN A 596 13.81 12.10 -3.88
C ASN A 596 12.73 11.97 -4.96
N LEU A 597 11.70 12.82 -4.91
CA LEU A 597 10.63 12.81 -5.90
C LEU A 597 10.85 13.91 -6.94
N VAL A 598 10.74 13.54 -8.19
CA VAL A 598 10.74 14.45 -9.33
C VAL A 598 9.41 14.31 -10.04
N THR A 599 8.74 15.43 -10.24
CA THR A 599 7.55 15.52 -11.09
C THR A 599 7.89 16.30 -12.35
N ILE A 600 7.59 15.72 -13.50
CA ILE A 600 7.68 16.38 -14.79
C ILE A 600 6.27 16.67 -15.26
N THR A 601 6.00 17.91 -15.62
CA THR A 601 4.72 18.33 -16.21
C THR A 601 5.00 19.12 -17.49
N LEU A 602 4.24 18.80 -18.53
CA LEU A 602 4.23 19.58 -19.75
C LEU A 602 2.81 19.79 -20.28
N ASN A 603 2.63 20.92 -20.92
CA ASN A 603 1.40 21.28 -21.63
C ASN A 603 1.78 22.30 -22.71
N ARG A 604 1.99 21.85 -23.91
CA ARG A 604 2.40 22.73 -25.01
C ARG A 604 1.93 22.24 -26.37
N ARG A 605 1.70 23.18 -27.27
CA ARG A 605 1.37 22.93 -28.68
C ARG A 605 2.65 22.68 -29.47
N ILE A 606 2.67 21.60 -30.25
CA ILE A 606 3.59 21.38 -31.36
C ILE A 606 2.84 21.65 -32.66
N THR A 607 3.44 22.36 -33.60
CA THR A 607 2.78 22.78 -34.84
C THR A 607 2.90 21.76 -35.98
N ASN A 608 3.95 20.94 -35.97
CA ASN A 608 4.11 19.87 -36.93
C ASN A 608 5.08 18.82 -36.37
N ILE A 609 4.67 17.57 -36.36
CA ILE A 609 5.46 16.40 -35.96
C ILE A 609 4.91 15.19 -36.69
N ASP A 610 5.79 14.30 -37.16
CA ASP A 610 5.39 13.05 -37.79
C ASP A 610 5.12 11.96 -36.75
N VAL A 611 4.46 10.87 -37.17
CA VAL A 611 4.34 9.64 -36.39
C VAL A 611 5.65 8.87 -36.51
N PHE A 612 6.21 8.44 -35.41
CA PHE A 612 7.44 7.64 -35.37
C PHE A 612 7.54 6.85 -34.04
N GLU A 613 8.39 5.83 -34.03
CA GLU A 613 8.59 4.95 -32.91
C GLU A 613 9.95 5.17 -32.24
N TYR A 614 9.96 5.20 -30.91
CA TYR A 614 11.09 5.07 -29.97
C TYR A 614 12.40 5.79 -30.37
N SER A 615 12.28 6.97 -30.96
CA SER A 615 13.43 7.72 -31.45
C SER A 615 14.17 8.42 -30.32
N GLN A 616 15.52 8.32 -30.34
CA GLN A 616 16.39 9.03 -29.40
C GLN A 616 16.36 10.53 -29.70
N MET A 617 16.15 11.33 -28.68
CA MET A 617 16.13 12.79 -28.73
C MET A 617 17.49 13.39 -28.32
N VAL A 618 17.71 14.64 -28.65
CA VAL A 618 18.95 15.34 -28.29
C VAL A 618 18.92 15.88 -26.87
N GLU A 619 17.74 16.17 -26.35
CA GLU A 619 17.54 16.68 -25.01
C GLU A 619 17.80 15.59 -23.96
N ILE A 620 18.34 16.01 -22.83
CA ILE A 620 18.73 15.10 -21.74
C ILE A 620 18.20 15.68 -20.42
N ILE A 621 17.56 14.86 -19.63
CA ILE A 621 17.22 15.22 -18.23
C ILE A 621 18.52 15.50 -17.47
N PRO A 622 18.69 16.70 -16.91
CA PRO A 622 19.93 17.04 -16.23
C PRO A 622 20.13 16.24 -14.93
N SER A 623 21.38 16.13 -14.53
CA SER A 623 21.72 15.59 -13.21
C SER A 623 20.96 16.37 -12.13
N GLY A 624 20.48 15.65 -11.13
CA GLY A 624 19.58 16.19 -10.12
C GLY A 624 18.10 15.87 -10.38
N TYR A 625 17.74 15.41 -11.57
CA TYR A 625 16.35 15.12 -11.94
C TYR A 625 16.17 13.80 -12.69
N ARG A 626 17.19 12.95 -12.82
CA ARG A 626 17.12 11.72 -13.60
C ARG A 626 16.37 10.63 -12.83
N PRO A 627 15.58 9.80 -13.49
CA PRO A 627 14.90 8.67 -12.82
C PRO A 627 15.90 7.57 -12.42
N THR A 628 15.56 6.82 -11.38
CA THR A 628 16.39 5.66 -10.94
C THR A 628 16.32 4.47 -11.88
N VAL A 629 15.21 4.35 -12.59
CA VAL A 629 14.95 3.31 -13.60
C VAL A 629 14.29 3.95 -14.80
N GLU A 630 14.32 3.28 -15.93
CA GLU A 630 13.60 3.76 -17.12
C GLU A 630 12.12 3.99 -16.79
N THR A 631 11.63 5.17 -17.14
CA THR A 631 10.29 5.64 -16.75
C THR A 631 9.60 6.24 -17.95
N HIS A 632 8.31 6.05 -18.07
CA HIS A 632 7.55 6.42 -19.25
C HIS A 632 6.43 7.39 -18.94
N MET A 633 6.40 8.54 -19.59
CA MET A 633 5.33 9.52 -19.49
C MET A 633 4.41 9.44 -20.70
N LEU A 634 3.19 9.03 -20.46
CA LEU A 634 2.16 9.09 -21.48
C LEU A 634 1.75 10.55 -21.70
N MET A 635 1.79 10.99 -22.92
CA MET A 635 1.28 12.27 -23.34
C MET A 635 0.00 12.09 -24.13
N ALA A 636 -0.97 12.93 -23.85
CA ALA A 636 -2.22 12.99 -24.58
C ALA A 636 -2.16 14.11 -25.63
N PRO A 637 -1.95 13.79 -26.90
CA PRO A 637 -2.07 14.80 -27.96
C PRO A 637 -3.54 15.18 -28.14
N ASN A 638 -3.80 16.47 -28.20
CA ASN A 638 -5.16 17.00 -28.31
C ASN A 638 -5.26 18.06 -29.42
N VAL A 639 -6.37 18.06 -30.15
CA VAL A 639 -6.76 19.11 -31.09
C VAL A 639 -8.26 19.32 -31.03
N GLY A 640 -8.70 20.56 -30.84
CA GLY A 640 -10.13 20.90 -30.82
C GLY A 640 -10.94 20.15 -29.75
N GLY A 641 -10.35 19.82 -28.60
CA GLY A 641 -11.01 19.08 -27.52
C GLY A 641 -10.98 17.56 -27.65
N PHE A 642 -10.48 17.01 -28.75
CA PHE A 642 -10.43 15.57 -28.99
C PHE A 642 -9.02 15.02 -28.79
N THR A 643 -8.88 13.99 -27.96
CA THR A 643 -7.60 13.26 -27.76
C THR A 643 -7.32 12.39 -28.98
N LYS A 644 -6.07 12.41 -29.44
CA LYS A 644 -5.56 11.58 -30.53
C LYS A 644 -4.78 10.37 -29.97
N SER A 645 -4.19 9.57 -30.86
CA SER A 645 -3.32 8.47 -30.46
C SER A 645 -2.22 8.93 -29.52
N PRO A 646 -2.04 8.30 -28.36
CA PRO A 646 -1.10 8.76 -27.35
C PRO A 646 0.34 8.74 -27.87
N SER A 647 1.16 9.56 -27.24
CA SER A 647 2.59 9.58 -27.44
C SER A 647 3.28 9.33 -26.10
N VAL A 648 4.47 8.75 -26.15
CA VAL A 648 5.20 8.36 -24.94
C VAL A 648 6.58 8.96 -24.95
N LEU A 649 6.91 9.70 -23.91
CA LEU A 649 8.29 10.05 -23.58
C LEU A 649 8.86 8.99 -22.65
N HIS A 650 9.99 8.45 -23.02
CA HIS A 650 10.76 7.47 -22.24
C HIS A 650 11.98 8.21 -21.67
N PHE A 651 12.18 8.10 -20.39
CA PHE A 651 13.28 8.71 -19.65
C PHE A 651 14.18 7.62 -19.09
N SER A 652 15.37 7.50 -19.64
CA SER A 652 16.37 6.52 -19.15
C SER A 652 17.05 7.04 -17.87
N SER A 653 17.59 6.13 -17.07
CA SER A 653 18.30 6.47 -15.83
C SER A 653 19.57 7.31 -16.07
N ASP A 654 20.16 7.30 -17.27
CA ASP A 654 21.26 8.18 -17.68
C ASP A 654 20.76 9.58 -18.12
N GLY A 655 19.46 9.81 -18.10
CA GLY A 655 18.80 11.06 -18.47
C GLY A 655 18.40 11.17 -19.93
N LYS A 656 18.75 10.23 -20.79
CA LYS A 656 18.37 10.29 -22.21
C LYS A 656 16.86 10.21 -22.37
N ILE A 657 16.36 10.99 -23.32
CA ILE A 657 14.94 11.03 -23.67
C ILE A 657 14.74 10.33 -25.00
N ARG A 658 13.76 9.42 -25.06
CA ARG A 658 13.24 8.91 -26.33
C ARG A 658 11.77 9.28 -26.43
N LEU A 659 11.33 9.44 -27.64
CA LEU A 659 9.94 9.76 -27.92
C LEU A 659 9.37 8.75 -28.91
N THR A 660 8.23 8.22 -28.54
CA THR A 660 7.30 7.55 -29.46
C THR A 660 6.14 8.51 -29.70
N ASN A 661 5.93 8.92 -30.93
CA ASN A 661 4.84 9.83 -31.27
C ASN A 661 3.75 9.09 -32.06
N GLY A 662 2.59 8.95 -31.43
CA GLY A 662 1.45 8.24 -32.03
C GLY A 662 0.54 9.09 -32.90
N SER A 663 0.77 10.42 -32.98
CA SER A 663 -0.10 11.34 -33.74
C SER A 663 0.70 12.35 -34.53
N GLY A 664 0.58 12.35 -35.83
CA GLY A 664 1.17 13.35 -36.72
C GLY A 664 0.36 14.65 -36.79
N GLY A 665 1.03 15.75 -37.14
CA GLY A 665 0.42 17.07 -37.30
C GLY A 665 0.52 17.97 -36.09
N ALA A 666 -0.43 18.92 -35.97
CA ALA A 666 -0.42 19.97 -34.94
C ALA A 666 -1.32 19.60 -33.76
N HIS A 667 -0.73 19.32 -32.61
CA HIS A 667 -1.46 18.96 -31.39
C HIS A 667 -0.95 19.71 -30.16
N VAL A 668 -1.80 19.83 -29.14
CA VAL A 668 -1.38 20.19 -27.79
C VAL A 668 -1.06 18.89 -27.05
N TYR A 669 0.18 18.73 -26.63
CA TYR A 669 0.63 17.59 -25.85
C TYR A 669 0.59 17.94 -24.38
N THR A 670 -0.11 17.12 -23.60
CA THR A 670 -0.19 17.25 -22.14
C THR A 670 0.26 15.94 -21.49
N GLY A 671 1.01 16.05 -20.43
CA GLY A 671 1.46 14.89 -19.66
C GLY A 671 2.06 15.31 -18.33
N THR A 672 1.93 14.43 -17.36
CA THR A 672 2.57 14.56 -16.06
C THR A 672 3.03 13.20 -15.59
N ILE A 673 4.22 13.16 -15.01
CA ILE A 673 4.75 11.96 -14.37
C ILE A 673 5.52 12.33 -13.10
N THR A 674 5.49 11.43 -12.13
CA THR A 674 6.31 11.52 -10.92
C THR A 674 7.11 10.24 -10.75
N TYR A 675 8.37 10.37 -10.44
CA TYR A 675 9.29 9.25 -10.23
C TYR A 675 10.32 9.56 -9.15
N ILE A 676 11.03 8.52 -8.72
CA ILE A 676 12.11 8.63 -7.74
C ILE A 676 13.44 8.87 -8.46
N THR A 677 14.27 9.74 -7.87
CA THR A 677 15.65 9.99 -8.30
C THR A 677 16.63 9.72 -7.15
N ASN A 678 17.79 9.14 -7.50
CA ASN A 678 18.94 9.01 -6.61
C ASN A 678 20.04 10.03 -6.91
N ASP A 679 19.82 10.91 -7.87
CA ASP A 679 20.77 11.98 -8.17
C ASP A 679 21.01 12.89 -6.95
N PRO A 680 22.18 13.49 -6.81
CA PRO A 680 22.39 14.58 -5.85
C PRO A 680 21.32 15.67 -5.99
N TYR A 681 20.99 16.32 -4.88
CA TYR A 681 19.99 17.41 -4.92
C TYR A 681 20.55 18.57 -5.74
N PRO A 682 19.78 19.17 -6.65
CA PRO A 682 20.28 20.27 -7.46
C PRO A 682 20.69 21.46 -6.60
N ALA A 683 21.81 22.08 -6.94
CA ALA A 683 22.36 23.23 -6.22
C ALA A 683 21.39 24.42 -6.17
#